data_543ab7bfdb00aa6a11cc6ab59de605f8
#
_entry.id   543ab7bfdb00aa6a11cc6ab59de605f8
#
_cell.length_a   1.000
_cell.length_b   1.000
_cell.length_c   1.000
_cell.angle_alpha   90.00
_cell.angle_beta   90.00
_cell.angle_gamma   90.00
#
_symmetry.space_group_name_H-M   'P 1'
#
loop_
_entity.id
_entity.type
_entity.pdbx_description
1 polymer ?
#
loop_
_entity_poly.entity_id
_entity_poly.type
_entity_poly.pdbx_seq_one_letter_code
_entity_poly.pdbx_strand_id
1 'polypeptide(L)'
;MKTKFLLLLLLTFSLPLMAQRKVSVTGNVYDRVTTKDLTHVDVTVLNPDSTIAAETDAYLKTLVFRDNKYLEVEYGRFTLDLPILSQPYILRLSKEGYTTLEQPLDLSKTGARQVDIKLPPIYMTPETRNPTVNLDEVVVKSSKVMFYHKGDTIVYNADAFMLPEGSSLDALIAKLPGVEIRDGGKIYVNGKYVESLLLNGKDFFKGTQDVMRQNLGAYTVKDIAVYDKTGELSRLTGTELENDKEYVMDVRLKKDYMGAFMGNAEGGYGTDDRYSARLFAMHFNNNARFSLYGNINNVNNTNRPDDGQGFALYNGERYEGIYETTNGGFDYLVEDPRKVWSVNGNVDVKYTDNKVTKNVFTESFLKTNSFQTSLSSDRSKPLNLSTSHKFKYFKESYYIKIDPDFSYSRNRSESQTTSAEFDSNVQERHDIDMAVINAIYTGTYDDLRKALINRNRFNRENRSNSYNVHLNTEQALRIPGSSDAITVWVEGKYTRDHGNSLTGQRIDYGFNGIDAPVNSSAFMRENQQYPAYTGWWRGATRYMLNTRKVSASIGYEYRHEEQRKSSYEFLADTHTEDEEATLPDFSVMAPDLGNTNTSKLSADIHMIKGSLSYDNELPGGMRLILDFRPEFHIRRRSLRYNAFEPEGAEFLPVAIPVERTSGSFNNSNFIINLRSKDKKFGLYANYKVSTEYASLTDMIDIPNTTDPLNIWHGNPDLKNAFMQDAFITCSYTPKNTYIAIGAFMQSQSRALVKGYTFNSATGVRDFQTVNVNGNREFNTHINLQKTFTFGIHELRPMVYLHYNYFRYANMIGEDGPMNKQMVNSNDFMYQIMTDYTLLQKYSFMVGVRGNDIHSHMQSTKNADTNSTNTTIDLRTNLKLPFNLSFFGQMSYTSYKGTDSRGMNPNQCILNANINYTLNANWSFKVQGYDLLGQQKPYTNRVSASSRVQTIVNTLPRYTMFTVTYKFNTKKSK
;
A
#
# COMPACT_ATOMS: atom_id res chain seq x y z
N MET A 1 -25.22 25.06 -25.59
CA MET A 1 -23.80 24.78 -25.93
C MET A 1 -23.40 23.32 -25.68
N LYS A 2 -24.01 22.60 -24.73
CA LYS A 2 -23.60 21.20 -24.42
C LYS A 2 -23.96 20.15 -25.48
N THR A 3 -25.02 20.34 -26.21
CA THR A 3 -25.50 19.39 -27.25
C THR A 3 -24.71 19.47 -28.55
N LYS A 4 -24.15 20.65 -28.88
CA LYS A 4 -23.35 20.85 -30.10
C LYS A 4 -21.92 20.28 -29.99
N PHE A 5 -21.37 20.16 -28.77
CA PHE A 5 -20.07 19.56 -28.52
C PHE A 5 -20.11 18.03 -28.66
N LEU A 6 -21.19 17.41 -28.21
CA LEU A 6 -21.39 15.96 -28.35
C LEU A 6 -21.58 15.52 -29.80
N LEU A 7 -22.27 16.37 -30.60
CA LEU A 7 -22.43 16.13 -32.04
C LEU A 7 -21.12 16.33 -32.83
N LEU A 8 -20.27 17.26 -32.41
CA LEU A 8 -18.95 17.47 -33.00
C LEU A 8 -17.99 16.32 -32.69
N LEU A 9 -18.05 15.77 -31.47
CA LEU A 9 -17.29 14.59 -31.08
C LEU A 9 -17.74 13.33 -31.85
N LEU A 10 -19.02 13.17 -32.13
CA LEU A 10 -19.55 12.07 -32.93
C LEU A 10 -19.23 12.21 -34.42
N LEU A 11 -19.13 13.44 -34.95
CA LEU A 11 -18.77 13.71 -36.35
C LEU A 11 -17.27 13.52 -36.63
N THR A 12 -16.39 13.67 -35.65
CA THR A 12 -14.96 13.42 -35.82
C THR A 12 -14.61 11.92 -35.85
N PHE A 13 -15.52 11.04 -35.39
CA PHE A 13 -15.33 9.59 -35.47
C PHE A 13 -15.86 8.94 -36.75
N SER A 14 -16.44 9.70 -37.69
CA SER A 14 -17.02 9.15 -38.89
C SER A 14 -16.15 9.29 -40.16
N LEU A 15 -14.86 9.59 -40.01
CA LEU A 15 -13.94 9.45 -41.12
C LEU A 15 -13.55 7.98 -41.26
N PRO A 16 -13.89 7.28 -42.34
CA PRO A 16 -13.35 5.94 -42.59
C PRO A 16 -11.85 6.07 -42.87
N LEU A 17 -11.03 5.84 -41.86
CA LEU A 17 -9.63 5.49 -42.06
C LEU A 17 -9.62 4.17 -42.84
N MET A 18 -9.43 4.24 -44.13
CA MET A 18 -9.03 3.11 -44.97
C MET A 18 -7.61 2.67 -44.60
N ALA A 19 -7.41 2.25 -43.34
CA ALA A 19 -6.20 1.59 -42.92
C ALA A 19 -6.26 0.16 -43.46
N GLN A 20 -5.33 -0.17 -44.34
CA GLN A 20 -5.17 -1.53 -44.82
C GLN A 20 -5.00 -2.49 -43.63
N ARG A 21 -5.90 -3.42 -43.47
CA ARG A 21 -5.93 -4.32 -42.32
C ARG A 21 -4.65 -5.17 -42.26
N LYS A 22 -3.94 -5.15 -41.11
CA LYS A 22 -2.74 -5.95 -40.87
C LYS A 22 -3.05 -7.10 -39.92
N VAL A 23 -2.34 -8.20 -40.07
CA VAL A 23 -2.34 -9.34 -39.14
C VAL A 23 -0.91 -9.64 -38.69
N SER A 24 -0.79 -10.14 -37.49
CA SER A 24 0.48 -10.59 -36.91
C SER A 24 0.70 -12.06 -37.28
N VAL A 25 1.80 -12.34 -37.96
CA VAL A 25 2.17 -13.68 -38.38
C VAL A 25 3.35 -14.16 -37.53
N THR A 26 3.15 -15.25 -36.80
CA THR A 26 4.18 -15.85 -35.95
C THR A 26 4.60 -17.19 -36.49
N GLY A 27 5.91 -17.43 -36.63
CA GLY A 27 6.49 -18.71 -37.05
C GLY A 27 7.60 -19.17 -36.09
N ASN A 28 7.82 -20.49 -36.03
CA ASN A 28 8.94 -21.10 -35.32
C ASN A 28 9.82 -21.82 -36.31
N VAL A 29 11.13 -21.61 -36.27
CA VAL A 29 12.13 -22.15 -37.18
C VAL A 29 12.99 -23.18 -36.44
N TYR A 30 13.17 -24.34 -37.08
CA TYR A 30 13.92 -25.48 -36.53
C TYR A 30 14.98 -25.94 -37.50
N ASP A 31 16.07 -26.45 -36.96
CA ASP A 31 17.05 -27.22 -37.74
C ASP A 31 16.45 -28.58 -38.11
N ARG A 32 16.52 -28.95 -39.39
CA ARG A 32 15.88 -30.15 -39.90
C ARG A 32 16.53 -31.46 -39.43
N VAL A 33 17.82 -31.40 -39.06
CA VAL A 33 18.60 -32.59 -38.66
C VAL A 33 18.50 -32.81 -37.16
N THR A 34 18.69 -31.73 -36.37
CA THR A 34 18.71 -31.80 -34.91
C THR A 34 17.34 -31.60 -34.29
N THR A 35 16.36 -31.10 -35.02
CA THR A 35 15.01 -30.70 -34.58
C THR A 35 15.02 -29.66 -33.45
N LYS A 36 16.16 -29.01 -33.21
CA LYS A 36 16.28 -27.90 -32.23
C LYS A 36 15.85 -26.58 -32.86
N ASP A 37 15.47 -25.63 -31.97
CA ASP A 37 15.20 -24.28 -32.41
C ASP A 37 16.41 -23.66 -33.12
N LEU A 38 16.18 -23.07 -34.29
CA LEU A 38 17.17 -22.41 -35.10
C LEU A 38 17.03 -20.90 -34.93
N THR A 39 17.93 -20.32 -34.16
CA THR A 39 17.94 -18.89 -33.81
C THR A 39 18.72 -18.07 -34.82
N HIS A 40 18.48 -16.77 -34.86
CA HIS A 40 19.14 -15.81 -35.77
C HIS A 40 19.03 -16.24 -37.24
N VAL A 41 17.77 -16.41 -37.66
CA VAL A 41 17.41 -16.65 -39.05
C VAL A 41 16.80 -15.36 -39.59
N ASP A 42 17.37 -14.82 -40.67
CA ASP A 42 16.80 -13.67 -41.34
C ASP A 42 15.49 -14.08 -42.03
N VAL A 43 14.42 -13.41 -41.63
CA VAL A 43 13.07 -13.69 -42.15
C VAL A 43 12.62 -12.48 -42.98
N THR A 44 12.51 -12.65 -44.27
CA THR A 44 12.06 -11.63 -45.22
C THR A 44 10.74 -12.07 -45.83
N VAL A 45 9.76 -11.18 -45.82
CA VAL A 45 8.49 -11.39 -46.51
C VAL A 45 8.46 -10.50 -47.78
N LEU A 46 8.28 -11.12 -48.90
CA LEU A 46 8.20 -10.43 -50.18
C LEU A 46 6.75 -10.33 -50.66
N ASN A 47 6.41 -9.18 -51.21
CA ASN A 47 5.19 -8.95 -51.94
C ASN A 47 5.13 -9.82 -53.22
N PRO A 48 3.97 -9.99 -53.84
CA PRO A 48 3.86 -10.72 -55.10
C PRO A 48 4.72 -10.17 -56.26
N ASP A 49 5.10 -8.88 -56.15
CA ASP A 49 6.00 -8.21 -57.12
C ASP A 49 7.50 -8.32 -56.74
N SER A 50 7.83 -9.15 -55.77
CA SER A 50 9.18 -9.39 -55.23
C SER A 50 9.78 -8.21 -54.43
N THR A 51 9.04 -7.14 -54.16
CA THR A 51 9.47 -6.08 -53.23
C THR A 51 9.35 -6.56 -51.79
N ILE A 52 10.20 -6.03 -50.90
CA ILE A 52 10.18 -6.40 -49.48
C ILE A 52 8.95 -5.80 -48.77
N ALA A 53 8.12 -6.63 -48.21
CA ALA A 53 6.94 -6.25 -47.42
C ALA A 53 7.29 -6.07 -45.92
N ALA A 54 8.15 -6.94 -45.38
CA ALA A 54 8.61 -6.89 -43.99
C ALA A 54 9.87 -7.75 -43.81
N GLU A 55 10.71 -7.39 -42.81
CA GLU A 55 11.87 -8.15 -42.38
C GLU A 55 11.93 -8.26 -40.87
N THR A 56 12.46 -9.38 -40.37
CA THR A 56 12.73 -9.59 -38.91
C THR A 56 13.75 -10.70 -38.74
N ASP A 57 14.26 -10.87 -37.54
CA ASP A 57 15.09 -12.00 -37.14
C ASP A 57 14.25 -13.03 -36.35
N ALA A 58 14.39 -14.31 -36.70
CA ALA A 58 13.80 -15.40 -35.92
C ALA A 58 14.66 -15.67 -34.66
N TYR A 59 14.46 -14.83 -33.66
CA TYR A 59 15.15 -14.91 -32.38
C TYR A 59 14.23 -14.51 -31.24
N LEU A 60 14.01 -15.42 -30.33
CA LEU A 60 13.32 -15.17 -29.06
C LEU A 60 14.10 -15.84 -27.95
N LYS A 61 14.62 -15.05 -27.03
CA LYS A 61 15.27 -15.54 -25.83
C LYS A 61 14.31 -15.45 -24.66
N THR A 62 14.08 -16.55 -23.97
CA THR A 62 13.21 -16.59 -22.79
C THR A 62 13.81 -17.51 -21.72
N LEU A 63 13.40 -17.29 -20.49
CA LEU A 63 13.77 -18.16 -19.37
C LEU A 63 12.73 -19.25 -19.22
N VAL A 64 13.15 -20.50 -19.44
CA VAL A 64 12.30 -21.67 -19.22
C VAL A 64 12.79 -22.39 -17.96
N PHE A 65 11.88 -22.63 -17.05
CA PHE A 65 12.18 -23.41 -15.86
C PHE A 65 12.04 -24.91 -16.22
N ARG A 66 13.18 -25.62 -16.29
CA ARG A 66 13.24 -27.04 -16.60
C ARG A 66 14.27 -27.70 -15.67
N ASP A 67 13.96 -28.89 -15.16
CA ASP A 67 14.83 -29.69 -14.29
C ASP A 67 15.39 -28.91 -13.10
N ASN A 68 14.53 -28.16 -12.43
CA ASN A 68 14.84 -27.32 -11.26
C ASN A 68 15.83 -26.17 -11.53
N LYS A 69 16.00 -25.73 -12.77
CA LYS A 69 16.86 -24.64 -13.19
C LYS A 69 16.13 -23.72 -14.15
N TYR A 70 16.35 -22.44 -14.02
CA TYR A 70 16.06 -21.52 -15.11
C TYR A 70 17.15 -21.69 -16.16
N LEU A 71 16.75 -22.18 -17.31
CA LEU A 71 17.58 -22.23 -18.49
C LEU A 71 17.19 -21.05 -19.36
N GLU A 72 18.16 -20.26 -19.77
CA GLU A 72 17.95 -19.38 -20.90
C GLU A 72 17.78 -20.28 -22.13
N VAL A 73 16.60 -20.26 -22.67
CA VAL A 73 16.29 -21.01 -23.91
C VAL A 73 16.07 -19.97 -25.00
N GLU A 74 16.80 -20.15 -26.05
CA GLU A 74 16.66 -19.38 -27.27
C GLU A 74 15.79 -20.17 -28.24
N TYR A 75 14.80 -19.50 -28.79
CA TYR A 75 13.86 -20.06 -29.75
C TYR A 75 14.04 -19.37 -31.10
N GLY A 76 14.05 -20.14 -32.16
CA GLY A 76 13.95 -19.61 -33.52
C GLY A 76 12.54 -19.12 -33.85
N ARG A 77 12.08 -18.08 -33.16
CA ARG A 77 10.72 -17.56 -33.31
C ARG A 77 10.74 -16.15 -33.86
N PHE A 78 9.87 -15.88 -34.81
CA PHE A 78 9.65 -14.57 -35.40
C PHE A 78 8.18 -14.16 -35.33
N THR A 79 7.95 -12.85 -35.37
CA THR A 79 6.62 -12.25 -35.48
C THR A 79 6.69 -11.06 -36.43
N LEU A 80 5.84 -11.02 -37.43
CA LEU A 80 5.76 -10.01 -38.47
C LEU A 80 4.34 -9.52 -38.67
N ASP A 81 4.20 -8.25 -38.94
CA ASP A 81 2.93 -7.58 -39.16
C ASP A 81 2.69 -7.29 -40.64
N LEU A 82 1.78 -8.00 -41.22
CA LEU A 82 1.53 -7.95 -42.66
C LEU A 82 0.12 -7.45 -43.02
N PRO A 83 -0.03 -6.60 -44.02
CA PRO A 83 -1.35 -6.31 -44.59
C PRO A 83 -1.94 -7.56 -45.22
N ILE A 84 -3.25 -7.68 -45.24
CA ILE A 84 -3.95 -8.78 -45.92
C ILE A 84 -4.04 -8.41 -47.38
N LEU A 85 -3.39 -9.22 -48.22
CA LEU A 85 -3.49 -9.11 -49.68
C LEU A 85 -4.33 -10.23 -50.26
N SER A 86 -4.88 -10.02 -51.44
CA SER A 86 -5.62 -11.06 -52.20
C SER A 86 -4.70 -12.12 -52.84
N GLN A 87 -3.41 -11.81 -52.99
CA GLN A 87 -2.38 -12.72 -53.51
C GLN A 87 -1.42 -13.12 -52.37
N PRO A 88 -0.84 -14.35 -52.40
CA PRO A 88 0.07 -14.80 -51.35
C PRO A 88 1.39 -14.04 -51.41
N TYR A 89 1.95 -13.80 -50.20
CA TYR A 89 3.33 -13.41 -50.02
C TYR A 89 4.30 -14.55 -50.23
N ILE A 90 5.58 -14.24 -50.41
CA ILE A 90 6.66 -15.21 -50.37
C ILE A 90 7.42 -15.01 -49.06
N LEU A 91 7.38 -15.99 -48.16
CA LEU A 91 8.15 -16.03 -46.95
C LEU A 91 9.50 -16.65 -47.23
N ARG A 92 10.59 -15.88 -47.13
CA ARG A 92 11.96 -16.28 -47.32
C ARG A 92 12.71 -16.32 -46.00
N LEU A 93 13.36 -17.44 -45.71
CA LEU A 93 14.21 -17.63 -44.52
C LEU A 93 15.63 -17.90 -45.00
N SER A 94 16.60 -17.11 -44.49
CA SER A 94 18.02 -17.30 -44.77
C SER A 94 18.85 -17.27 -43.52
N LYS A 95 19.88 -18.11 -43.49
CA LYS A 95 20.88 -18.16 -42.42
C LYS A 95 22.18 -18.71 -42.96
N GLU A 96 23.30 -18.14 -42.54
CA GLU A 96 24.62 -18.63 -42.91
C GLU A 96 24.82 -20.11 -42.49
N GLY A 97 25.26 -20.94 -43.43
CA GLY A 97 25.40 -22.40 -43.28
C GLY A 97 24.10 -23.20 -43.44
N TYR A 98 23.02 -22.58 -43.90
CA TYR A 98 21.74 -23.24 -44.22
C TYR A 98 21.26 -22.87 -45.60
N THR A 99 20.60 -23.83 -46.24
CA THR A 99 19.93 -23.57 -47.52
C THR A 99 18.77 -22.62 -47.35
N THR A 100 18.73 -21.53 -48.11
CA THR A 100 17.63 -20.56 -48.08
C THR A 100 16.30 -21.27 -48.42
N LEU A 101 15.29 -21.04 -47.60
CA LEU A 101 13.94 -21.59 -47.75
C LEU A 101 12.96 -20.50 -48.22
N GLU A 102 12.21 -20.77 -49.27
CA GLU A 102 11.11 -19.91 -49.71
C GLU A 102 9.81 -20.71 -49.70
N GLN A 103 8.76 -20.13 -49.18
CA GLN A 103 7.42 -20.74 -49.18
C GLN A 103 6.33 -19.69 -49.31
N PRO A 104 5.18 -20.00 -49.96
CA PRO A 104 4.07 -19.07 -50.08
C PRO A 104 3.37 -18.87 -48.72
N LEU A 105 2.98 -17.66 -48.44
CA LEU A 105 2.23 -17.24 -47.25
C LEU A 105 0.91 -16.59 -47.69
N ASP A 106 -0.17 -17.37 -47.69
CA ASP A 106 -1.50 -16.93 -48.08
C ASP A 106 -2.30 -16.38 -46.90
N LEU A 107 -2.55 -15.08 -46.87
CA LEU A 107 -3.33 -14.40 -45.85
C LEU A 107 -4.76 -14.05 -46.29
N SER A 108 -5.14 -14.38 -47.53
CA SER A 108 -6.44 -14.02 -48.12
C SER A 108 -7.66 -14.61 -47.37
N LYS A 109 -7.46 -15.76 -46.74
CA LYS A 109 -8.50 -16.49 -46.00
C LYS A 109 -8.60 -16.10 -44.52
N THR A 110 -7.93 -15.04 -44.10
CA THR A 110 -7.93 -14.60 -42.68
C THR A 110 -9.29 -14.06 -42.29
N GLY A 111 -9.89 -14.63 -41.26
CA GLY A 111 -11.23 -14.26 -40.76
C GLY A 111 -11.31 -12.77 -40.38
N ALA A 112 -12.51 -12.15 -40.48
CA ALA A 112 -12.68 -10.71 -40.39
C ALA A 112 -12.15 -10.05 -39.09
N ARG A 113 -12.00 -10.79 -38.00
CA ARG A 113 -11.46 -10.32 -36.70
C ARG A 113 -10.21 -11.05 -36.23
N GLN A 114 -9.63 -11.90 -37.04
CA GLN A 114 -8.42 -12.64 -36.73
C GLN A 114 -7.20 -11.70 -36.83
N VAL A 115 -6.50 -11.50 -35.76
CA VAL A 115 -5.35 -10.58 -35.68
C VAL A 115 -4.00 -11.30 -35.59
N ASP A 116 -4.01 -12.59 -35.25
CA ASP A 116 -2.82 -13.41 -35.10
C ASP A 116 -2.93 -14.69 -35.93
N ILE A 117 -1.87 -15.03 -36.66
CA ILE A 117 -1.72 -16.26 -37.42
C ILE A 117 -0.44 -16.96 -36.97
N LYS A 118 -0.57 -18.22 -36.55
CA LYS A 118 0.57 -19.09 -36.26
C LYS A 118 0.85 -20.01 -37.43
N LEU A 119 2.06 -19.94 -37.95
CA LEU A 119 2.51 -20.81 -39.00
C LEU A 119 2.83 -22.21 -38.46
N PRO A 120 2.70 -23.26 -39.31
CA PRO A 120 3.27 -24.58 -39.00
C PRO A 120 4.76 -24.49 -38.72
N PRO A 121 5.37 -25.43 -37.98
CA PRO A 121 6.81 -25.50 -37.78
C PRO A 121 7.58 -25.45 -39.08
N ILE A 122 8.58 -24.59 -39.19
CA ILE A 122 9.41 -24.38 -40.39
C ILE A 122 10.76 -25.04 -40.16
N TYR A 123 11.22 -25.88 -41.06
CA TYR A 123 12.48 -26.62 -40.95
C TYR A 123 13.47 -26.18 -42.01
N MET A 124 14.67 -25.69 -41.62
CA MET A 124 15.77 -25.35 -42.52
C MET A 124 16.82 -26.46 -42.56
N THR A 125 17.41 -26.70 -43.73
CA THR A 125 18.40 -27.75 -43.96
C THR A 125 19.82 -27.15 -43.91
N PRO A 126 20.74 -27.67 -43.07
CA PRO A 126 22.10 -27.17 -43.00
C PRO A 126 22.89 -27.49 -44.26
N GLU A 127 23.76 -26.57 -44.68
CA GLU A 127 24.75 -26.86 -45.78
C GLU A 127 25.92 -27.68 -45.20
N THR A 128 26.33 -28.72 -45.91
CA THR A 128 27.41 -29.59 -45.50
C THR A 128 28.78 -28.92 -45.72
N ARG A 129 29.22 -28.08 -44.82
CA ARG A 129 30.63 -27.62 -44.71
C ARG A 129 31.00 -27.43 -43.25
N ASN A 130 32.01 -28.18 -42.74
CA ASN A 130 32.65 -27.97 -41.45
C ASN A 130 33.70 -26.87 -41.49
N PRO A 131 33.66 -25.85 -40.69
CA PRO A 131 34.83 -25.15 -40.20
C PRO A 131 34.99 -25.34 -38.68
N THR A 132 36.17 -25.76 -38.24
CA THR A 132 36.67 -25.72 -36.88
C THR A 132 36.92 -24.27 -36.48
N VAL A 133 36.28 -23.79 -35.42
CA VAL A 133 36.54 -22.50 -34.79
C VAL A 133 37.12 -22.75 -33.40
N ASN A 134 38.38 -22.26 -33.18
CA ASN A 134 38.97 -22.14 -31.85
C ASN A 134 38.32 -20.99 -31.08
N LEU A 135 37.87 -21.26 -29.88
CA LEU A 135 37.34 -20.24 -28.96
C LEU A 135 38.48 -19.76 -28.04
N ASP A 136 38.82 -18.49 -28.13
CA ASP A 136 39.63 -17.79 -27.13
C ASP A 136 38.85 -17.55 -25.86
N GLU A 137 39.49 -17.78 -24.71
CA GLU A 137 38.94 -17.59 -23.40
C GLU A 137 38.71 -16.09 -23.12
N VAL A 138 37.45 -15.64 -23.14
CA VAL A 138 37.08 -14.28 -22.77
C VAL A 138 36.87 -14.20 -21.26
N VAL A 139 37.87 -13.69 -20.55
CA VAL A 139 37.71 -13.32 -19.15
C VAL A 139 36.89 -12.03 -19.06
N VAL A 140 35.59 -12.16 -18.84
CA VAL A 140 34.73 -11.02 -18.57
C VAL A 140 34.95 -10.54 -17.15
N LYS A 141 35.71 -9.48 -16.95
CA LYS A 141 35.72 -8.69 -15.72
C LYS A 141 34.39 -7.95 -15.64
N SER A 142 33.37 -8.59 -15.09
CA SER A 142 32.06 -7.98 -14.86
C SER A 142 32.16 -7.00 -13.70
N SER A 143 32.08 -5.68 -13.98
CA SER A 143 31.65 -4.72 -12.98
C SER A 143 30.21 -5.08 -12.61
N LYS A 144 29.92 -5.30 -11.31
CA LYS A 144 28.57 -5.63 -10.85
C LYS A 144 27.66 -4.42 -11.06
N VAL A 145 26.95 -4.40 -12.19
CA VAL A 145 25.93 -3.38 -12.47
C VAL A 145 24.80 -3.56 -11.48
N MET A 146 24.41 -2.51 -10.77
CA MET A 146 23.37 -2.56 -9.74
C MET A 146 22.01 -2.89 -10.32
N PHE A 147 21.65 -2.23 -11.43
CA PHE A 147 20.42 -2.50 -12.17
C PHE A 147 20.61 -2.21 -13.65
N TYR A 148 19.84 -2.89 -14.46
CA TYR A 148 19.80 -2.70 -15.91
C TYR A 148 18.41 -2.98 -16.44
N HIS A 149 18.13 -2.44 -17.62
CA HIS A 149 16.89 -2.72 -18.33
C HIS A 149 17.09 -3.87 -19.32
N LYS A 150 16.22 -4.87 -19.26
CA LYS A 150 16.13 -5.95 -20.24
C LYS A 150 14.74 -5.91 -20.86
N GLY A 151 14.62 -5.25 -22.02
CA GLY A 151 13.29 -4.96 -22.57
C GLY A 151 12.46 -4.12 -21.58
N ASP A 152 11.27 -4.62 -21.21
CA ASP A 152 10.34 -3.98 -20.27
C ASP A 152 10.67 -4.20 -18.80
N THR A 153 11.64 -5.04 -18.51
CA THR A 153 12.00 -5.48 -17.20
C THR A 153 13.14 -4.66 -16.63
N ILE A 154 12.99 -4.10 -15.44
CA ILE A 154 14.09 -3.57 -14.64
C ILE A 154 14.66 -4.75 -13.86
N VAL A 155 15.95 -5.03 -14.00
CA VAL A 155 16.63 -6.12 -13.26
C VAL A 155 17.63 -5.51 -12.30
N TYR A 156 17.46 -5.79 -11.00
CA TYR A 156 18.38 -5.40 -9.94
C TYR A 156 19.23 -6.60 -9.54
N ASN A 157 20.54 -6.44 -9.55
CA ASN A 157 21.46 -7.49 -9.14
C ASN A 157 21.63 -7.47 -7.60
N ALA A 158 21.11 -8.48 -6.91
CA ALA A 158 21.11 -8.52 -5.45
C ALA A 158 22.53 -8.46 -4.85
N ASP A 159 23.51 -9.10 -5.48
CA ASP A 159 24.91 -9.12 -5.02
C ASP A 159 25.64 -7.78 -5.17
N ALA A 160 25.03 -6.80 -5.84
CA ALA A 160 25.56 -5.44 -5.96
C ALA A 160 25.19 -4.54 -4.77
N PHE A 161 24.29 -4.98 -3.89
CA PHE A 161 23.86 -4.21 -2.72
C PHE A 161 24.49 -4.79 -1.45
N MET A 162 25.21 -3.94 -0.73
CA MET A 162 25.72 -4.31 0.58
C MET A 162 24.62 -4.26 1.63
N LEU A 163 24.44 -5.39 2.29
CA LEU A 163 23.51 -5.54 3.39
C LEU A 163 24.22 -6.16 4.59
N PRO A 164 23.77 -5.85 5.83
CA PRO A 164 24.18 -6.60 7.01
C PRO A 164 23.92 -8.09 6.81
N GLU A 165 24.77 -8.91 7.39
CA GLU A 165 24.57 -10.34 7.29
C GLU A 165 23.33 -10.77 8.07
N GLY A 166 22.55 -11.67 7.48
CA GLY A 166 21.28 -12.07 8.03
C GLY A 166 20.09 -11.19 7.64
N SER A 167 20.33 -10.14 6.84
CA SER A 167 19.25 -9.28 6.35
C SER A 167 18.19 -10.04 5.60
N SER A 168 16.94 -9.62 5.76
CA SER A 168 15.77 -10.11 5.02
C SER A 168 15.71 -9.51 3.62
N LEU A 169 14.80 -10.03 2.82
CA LEU A 169 14.48 -9.48 1.50
C LEU A 169 14.02 -8.01 1.59
N ASP A 170 13.34 -7.63 2.65
CA ASP A 170 12.89 -6.26 2.90
C ASP A 170 14.04 -5.25 2.88
N ALA A 171 15.13 -5.59 3.56
CA ALA A 171 16.34 -4.76 3.57
C ALA A 171 16.99 -4.63 2.19
N LEU A 172 16.87 -5.65 1.35
CA LEU A 172 17.35 -5.59 -0.03
C LEU A 172 16.45 -4.68 -0.86
N ILE A 173 15.11 -4.88 -0.79
CA ILE A 173 14.13 -4.10 -1.55
C ILE A 173 14.25 -2.61 -1.22
N ALA A 174 14.39 -2.26 0.06
CA ALA A 174 14.54 -0.88 0.51
C ALA A 174 15.81 -0.17 -0.03
N LYS A 175 16.80 -0.93 -0.48
CA LYS A 175 18.03 -0.37 -1.10
C LYS A 175 17.99 -0.26 -2.62
N LEU A 176 16.94 -0.78 -3.26
CA LEU A 176 16.85 -0.76 -4.72
C LEU A 176 16.57 0.66 -5.22
N PRO A 177 17.31 1.14 -6.23
CA PRO A 177 17.06 2.45 -6.82
C PRO A 177 15.64 2.60 -7.37
N GLY A 178 14.95 3.69 -7.02
CA GLY A 178 13.59 3.96 -7.46
C GLY A 178 12.51 3.12 -6.78
N VAL A 179 12.86 2.33 -5.75
CA VAL A 179 11.92 1.53 -4.98
C VAL A 179 11.62 2.21 -3.65
N GLU A 180 10.34 2.27 -3.30
CA GLU A 180 9.82 2.83 -2.05
C GLU A 180 8.93 1.79 -1.38
N ILE A 181 9.08 1.63 -0.07
CA ILE A 181 8.14 0.88 0.77
C ILE A 181 7.34 1.90 1.55
N ARG A 182 6.02 1.94 1.34
CA ARG A 182 5.10 2.88 1.98
C ARG A 182 4.22 2.17 3.01
N ASP A 183 3.31 2.92 3.63
CA ASP A 183 2.42 2.47 4.71
C ASP A 183 1.83 1.07 4.48
N GLY A 184 1.92 0.22 5.51
CA GLY A 184 1.49 -1.18 5.43
C GLY A 184 2.38 -2.07 4.56
N GLY A 185 3.63 -1.67 4.28
CA GLY A 185 4.60 -2.47 3.52
C GLY A 185 4.37 -2.51 2.01
N LYS A 186 3.58 -1.61 1.46
CA LYS A 186 3.31 -1.50 0.02
C LYS A 186 4.55 -1.07 -0.75
N ILE A 187 4.95 -1.86 -1.72
CA ILE A 187 6.11 -1.59 -2.57
C ILE A 187 5.70 -0.73 -3.76
N TYR A 188 6.42 0.34 -4.00
CA TYR A 188 6.29 1.17 -5.19
C TYR A 188 7.63 1.19 -5.94
N VAL A 189 7.58 1.07 -7.25
CA VAL A 189 8.76 1.20 -8.10
C VAL A 189 8.52 2.31 -9.10
N ASN A 190 9.35 3.35 -9.08
CA ASN A 190 9.19 4.55 -9.90
C ASN A 190 7.80 5.19 -9.73
N GLY A 191 7.28 5.20 -8.49
CA GLY A 191 5.97 5.74 -8.16
C GLY A 191 4.77 4.82 -8.52
N LYS A 192 4.99 3.71 -9.23
CA LYS A 192 3.94 2.74 -9.58
C LYS A 192 3.87 1.63 -8.52
N TYR A 193 2.67 1.36 -8.01
CA TYR A 193 2.43 0.30 -7.02
C TYR A 193 2.71 -1.09 -7.59
N VAL A 194 3.45 -1.90 -6.85
CA VAL A 194 3.71 -3.32 -7.16
C VAL A 194 2.55 -4.15 -6.60
N GLU A 195 1.74 -4.69 -7.50
CA GLU A 195 0.54 -5.43 -7.14
C GLU A 195 0.86 -6.80 -6.54
N SER A 196 1.90 -7.46 -7.05
CA SER A 196 2.32 -8.77 -6.56
C SER A 196 3.83 -8.90 -6.44
N LEU A 197 4.27 -9.52 -5.34
CA LEU A 197 5.64 -9.95 -5.13
C LEU A 197 5.72 -11.43 -5.50
N LEU A 198 6.50 -11.75 -6.53
CA LEU A 198 6.63 -13.11 -7.06
C LEU A 198 7.93 -13.75 -6.55
N LEU A 199 7.93 -15.06 -6.44
CA LEU A 199 9.12 -15.87 -6.24
C LEU A 199 9.37 -16.75 -7.47
N ASN A 200 10.47 -16.49 -8.19
CA ASN A 200 10.80 -17.20 -9.44
C ASN A 200 9.64 -17.20 -10.44
N GLY A 201 9.01 -16.03 -10.66
CA GLY A 201 7.91 -15.84 -11.60
C GLY A 201 6.53 -16.33 -11.15
N LYS A 202 6.39 -16.78 -9.89
CA LYS A 202 5.16 -17.37 -9.36
C LYS A 202 4.67 -16.61 -8.14
N ASP A 203 3.37 -16.33 -8.11
CA ASP A 203 2.68 -15.81 -6.93
C ASP A 203 2.57 -16.93 -5.89
N PHE A 204 3.45 -16.89 -4.91
CA PHE A 204 3.55 -17.94 -3.89
C PHE A 204 2.90 -17.52 -2.57
N PHE A 205 3.15 -16.27 -2.17
CA PHE A 205 2.64 -15.72 -0.92
C PHE A 205 1.39 -14.87 -1.20
N LYS A 206 0.27 -15.52 -1.47
CA LYS A 206 -0.97 -14.85 -1.82
C LYS A 206 -1.41 -13.89 -0.71
N GLY A 207 -1.47 -12.58 -1.04
CA GLY A 207 -2.02 -11.56 -0.15
C GLY A 207 -1.11 -11.13 1.01
N THR A 208 0.01 -11.81 1.24
CA THR A 208 0.97 -11.52 2.32
C THR A 208 2.38 -11.35 1.76
N GLN A 209 2.60 -10.27 1.03
CA GLN A 209 3.96 -9.89 0.59
C GLN A 209 4.94 -9.82 1.78
N ASP A 210 4.42 -9.52 2.96
CA ASP A 210 5.16 -9.40 4.21
C ASP A 210 5.85 -10.70 4.62
N VAL A 211 5.19 -11.86 4.46
CA VAL A 211 5.80 -13.15 4.80
C VAL A 211 7.10 -13.36 4.02
N MET A 212 7.08 -13.11 2.71
CA MET A 212 8.28 -13.26 1.90
C MET A 212 9.31 -12.18 2.22
N ARG A 213 8.89 -10.91 2.33
CA ARG A 213 9.78 -9.79 2.62
C ARG A 213 10.53 -9.97 3.95
N GLN A 214 9.81 -10.42 4.99
CA GLN A 214 10.30 -10.50 6.35
C GLN A 214 11.09 -11.78 6.64
N ASN A 215 10.83 -12.87 5.92
CA ASN A 215 11.37 -14.19 6.26
C ASN A 215 12.38 -14.71 5.25
N LEU A 216 12.30 -14.32 3.97
CA LEU A 216 13.28 -14.75 2.98
C LEU A 216 14.59 -13.98 3.18
N GLY A 217 15.67 -14.69 3.42
CA GLY A 217 16.99 -14.07 3.58
C GLY A 217 17.50 -13.45 2.27
N ALA A 218 17.96 -12.21 2.30
CA ALA A 218 18.51 -11.51 1.14
C ALA A 218 19.66 -12.28 0.47
N TYR A 219 20.40 -13.04 1.23
CA TYR A 219 21.53 -13.86 0.75
C TYR A 219 21.11 -14.98 -0.23
N THR A 220 19.84 -15.38 -0.22
CA THR A 220 19.29 -16.40 -1.13
C THR A 220 18.96 -15.82 -2.51
N VAL A 221 18.84 -14.49 -2.62
CA VAL A 221 18.39 -13.80 -3.83
C VAL A 221 19.56 -13.61 -4.80
N LYS A 222 19.31 -13.92 -6.06
CA LYS A 222 20.23 -13.66 -7.18
C LYS A 222 19.98 -12.28 -7.78
N ASP A 223 18.77 -12.04 -8.21
CA ASP A 223 18.31 -10.79 -8.81
C ASP A 223 16.82 -10.55 -8.51
N ILE A 224 16.40 -9.30 -8.67
CA ILE A 224 15.01 -8.90 -8.57
C ILE A 224 14.61 -8.24 -9.88
N ALA A 225 13.56 -8.76 -10.52
CA ALA A 225 13.05 -8.25 -11.78
C ALA A 225 11.70 -7.56 -11.57
N VAL A 226 11.54 -6.36 -12.13
CA VAL A 226 10.29 -5.61 -12.07
C VAL A 226 9.75 -5.41 -13.49
N TYR A 227 8.53 -5.84 -13.73
CA TYR A 227 7.92 -5.82 -15.05
C TYR A 227 6.40 -5.85 -15.00
N ASP A 228 5.76 -5.50 -16.13
CA ASP A 228 4.33 -5.70 -16.33
C ASP A 228 4.09 -7.15 -16.75
N LYS A 229 3.54 -7.96 -15.86
CA LYS A 229 3.17 -9.36 -16.10
C LYS A 229 1.85 -9.41 -16.85
N THR A 230 1.80 -10.14 -17.93
CA THR A 230 0.58 -10.38 -18.72
C THR A 230 -0.43 -11.18 -17.89
N GLY A 231 -1.65 -10.68 -17.77
CA GLY A 231 -2.74 -11.34 -17.05
C GLY A 231 -3.36 -12.52 -17.81
N GLU A 232 -4.29 -13.19 -17.14
CA GLU A 232 -4.93 -14.41 -17.68
C GLU A 232 -5.85 -14.09 -18.87
N LEU A 233 -6.48 -12.91 -18.88
CA LEU A 233 -7.35 -12.48 -19.98
C LEU A 233 -6.57 -12.21 -21.26
N SER A 234 -5.44 -11.53 -21.18
CA SER A 234 -4.51 -11.33 -22.30
C SER A 234 -3.99 -12.68 -22.83
N ARG A 235 -3.67 -13.60 -21.92
CA ARG A 235 -3.28 -14.97 -22.29
C ARG A 235 -4.40 -15.73 -23.00
N LEU A 236 -5.65 -15.56 -22.54
CA LEU A 236 -6.83 -16.18 -23.12
C LEU A 236 -7.13 -15.64 -24.52
N THR A 237 -7.07 -14.32 -24.68
CA THR A 237 -7.40 -13.63 -25.94
C THR A 237 -6.26 -13.68 -26.97
N GLY A 238 -5.02 -13.92 -26.51
CA GLY A 238 -3.82 -13.83 -27.33
C GLY A 238 -3.40 -12.39 -27.67
N THR A 239 -4.03 -11.40 -27.05
CA THR A 239 -3.78 -9.97 -27.23
C THR A 239 -3.32 -9.35 -25.93
N GLU A 240 -2.23 -8.59 -25.94
CA GLU A 240 -1.78 -7.84 -24.76
C GLU A 240 -2.77 -6.74 -24.43
N LEU A 241 -3.43 -6.85 -23.27
CA LEU A 241 -4.38 -5.87 -22.75
C LEU A 241 -3.71 -5.07 -21.66
N GLU A 242 -3.60 -3.76 -21.82
CA GLU A 242 -2.94 -2.91 -20.81
C GLU A 242 -3.65 -2.94 -19.45
N ASN A 243 -4.96 -3.10 -19.45
CA ASN A 243 -5.76 -3.20 -18.24
C ASN A 243 -5.79 -4.59 -17.58
N ASP A 244 -5.15 -5.59 -18.19
CA ASP A 244 -4.96 -6.94 -17.66
C ASP A 244 -3.50 -7.20 -17.25
N LYS A 245 -2.64 -6.19 -17.35
CA LYS A 245 -1.27 -6.26 -16.87
C LYS A 245 -1.22 -6.02 -15.37
N GLU A 246 -0.42 -6.84 -14.71
CA GLU A 246 -0.11 -6.75 -13.29
C GLU A 246 1.34 -6.30 -13.14
N TYR A 247 1.57 -5.17 -12.48
CA TYR A 247 2.93 -4.70 -12.22
C TYR A 247 3.53 -5.47 -11.07
N VAL A 248 4.54 -6.28 -11.36
CA VAL A 248 5.06 -7.26 -10.42
C VAL A 248 6.54 -7.05 -10.14
N MET A 249 6.94 -7.46 -8.93
CA MET A 249 8.34 -7.61 -8.54
C MET A 249 8.63 -9.10 -8.36
N ASP A 250 9.52 -9.66 -9.18
CA ASP A 250 9.87 -11.08 -9.20
C ASP A 250 11.24 -11.29 -8.55
N VAL A 251 11.24 -11.89 -7.39
CA VAL A 251 12.44 -12.26 -6.65
C VAL A 251 12.96 -13.59 -7.15
N ARG A 252 14.18 -13.61 -7.68
CA ARG A 252 14.80 -14.79 -8.25
C ARG A 252 15.89 -15.31 -7.35
N LEU A 253 15.79 -16.58 -7.00
CA LEU A 253 16.75 -17.23 -6.11
C LEU A 253 18.02 -17.65 -6.84
N LYS A 254 19.12 -17.73 -6.10
CA LYS A 254 20.37 -18.38 -6.54
C LYS A 254 20.12 -19.87 -6.75
N LYS A 255 20.87 -20.48 -7.68
CA LYS A 255 20.69 -21.89 -8.07
C LYS A 255 20.79 -22.86 -6.89
N ASP A 256 21.61 -22.55 -5.90
CA ASP A 256 21.85 -23.39 -4.74
C ASP A 256 20.64 -23.50 -3.80
N TYR A 257 19.69 -22.58 -3.93
CA TYR A 257 18.45 -22.56 -3.14
C TYR A 257 17.23 -23.07 -3.89
N MET A 258 17.41 -23.55 -5.13
CA MET A 258 16.32 -24.12 -5.93
C MET A 258 16.21 -25.63 -5.73
N GLY A 259 14.99 -26.15 -5.43
CA GLY A 259 14.67 -27.57 -5.27
C GLY A 259 15.23 -28.20 -4.01
N ALA A 260 15.47 -27.40 -2.98
CA ALA A 260 15.94 -27.83 -1.68
C ALA A 260 14.92 -27.52 -0.59
N PHE A 261 15.02 -28.21 0.54
CA PHE A 261 14.50 -27.65 1.80
C PHE A 261 15.51 -26.63 2.29
N MET A 262 15.07 -25.41 2.47
CA MET A 262 15.89 -24.33 2.99
C MET A 262 15.15 -23.51 4.02
N GLY A 263 15.89 -22.90 4.90
CA GLY A 263 15.33 -22.05 5.93
C GLY A 263 16.34 -21.58 6.94
N ASN A 264 15.83 -20.97 8.00
CA ASN A 264 16.61 -20.53 9.15
C ASN A 264 15.81 -20.67 10.42
N ALA A 265 16.52 -20.99 11.50
CA ALA A 265 16.05 -20.92 12.87
C ALA A 265 16.92 -19.92 13.62
N GLU A 266 16.31 -19.01 14.35
CA GLU A 266 16.99 -17.97 15.09
C GLU A 266 16.47 -17.90 16.51
N GLY A 267 17.37 -17.83 17.51
CA GLY A 267 17.04 -17.65 18.91
C GLY A 267 17.94 -16.58 19.51
N GLY A 268 17.36 -15.63 20.22
CA GLY A 268 18.08 -14.54 20.87
C GLY A 268 17.53 -14.25 22.26
N TYR A 269 18.43 -13.89 23.17
CA TYR A 269 18.11 -13.45 24.52
C TYR A 269 18.99 -12.25 24.89
N GLY A 270 18.43 -11.32 25.64
CA GLY A 270 19.09 -10.04 25.97
C GLY A 270 18.81 -9.53 27.36
N THR A 271 19.30 -8.33 27.62
CA THR A 271 19.02 -7.59 28.86
C THR A 271 17.53 -7.30 28.99
N ASP A 272 17.08 -7.09 30.23
CA ASP A 272 15.68 -6.77 30.56
C ASP A 272 14.68 -7.80 30.02
N ASP A 273 15.04 -9.09 30.09
CA ASP A 273 14.23 -10.23 29.63
C ASP A 273 13.77 -10.12 28.18
N ARG A 274 14.59 -9.49 27.33
CA ARG A 274 14.31 -9.42 25.90
C ARG A 274 14.61 -10.75 25.22
N TYR A 275 13.65 -11.21 24.43
CA TYR A 275 13.80 -12.45 23.69
C TYR A 275 13.26 -12.35 22.27
N SER A 276 13.81 -13.15 21.38
CA SER A 276 13.31 -13.35 20.03
C SER A 276 13.60 -14.77 19.56
N ALA A 277 12.60 -15.46 19.05
CA ALA A 277 12.77 -16.74 18.38
C ALA A 277 12.03 -16.75 17.06
N ARG A 278 12.68 -17.19 15.99
CA ARG A 278 12.13 -17.26 14.63
C ARG A 278 12.45 -18.57 13.96
N LEU A 279 11.50 -19.05 13.19
CA LEU A 279 11.65 -20.19 12.29
C LEU A 279 11.10 -19.79 10.92
N PHE A 280 11.85 -20.08 9.87
CA PHE A 280 11.37 -20.06 8.50
C PHE A 280 11.89 -21.29 7.80
N ALA A 281 11.02 -22.07 7.19
CA ALA A 281 11.36 -23.22 6.38
C ALA A 281 10.56 -23.19 5.08
N MET A 282 11.21 -23.46 3.98
CA MET A 282 10.60 -23.50 2.66
C MET A 282 11.10 -24.70 1.86
N HIS A 283 10.17 -25.36 1.18
CA HIS A 283 10.48 -26.33 0.14
C HIS A 283 9.79 -25.90 -1.14
N PHE A 284 10.51 -25.97 -2.26
CA PHE A 284 9.85 -25.79 -3.53
C PHE A 284 10.47 -26.69 -4.61
N ASN A 285 9.62 -27.17 -5.47
CA ASN A 285 9.97 -27.89 -6.68
C ASN A 285 9.16 -27.32 -7.86
N ASN A 286 9.18 -27.98 -9.01
CA ASN A 286 8.51 -27.49 -10.20
C ASN A 286 6.99 -27.36 -10.05
N ASN A 287 6.36 -28.19 -9.24
CA ASN A 287 4.92 -28.39 -9.18
C ASN A 287 4.32 -28.08 -7.82
N ALA A 288 5.14 -28.10 -6.77
CA ALA A 288 4.67 -27.88 -5.41
C ALA A 288 5.65 -27.03 -4.61
N ARG A 289 5.12 -26.15 -3.78
CA ARG A 289 5.87 -25.22 -2.92
C ARG A 289 5.14 -25.09 -1.61
N PHE A 290 5.90 -25.13 -0.53
CA PHE A 290 5.39 -25.03 0.83
C PHE A 290 6.33 -24.14 1.62
N SER A 291 5.80 -23.27 2.47
CA SER A 291 6.57 -22.58 3.49
C SER A 291 5.89 -22.61 4.84
N LEU A 292 6.69 -22.68 5.88
CA LEU A 292 6.28 -22.60 7.28
C LEU A 292 7.10 -21.49 7.93
N TYR A 293 6.45 -20.65 8.71
CA TYR A 293 7.13 -19.61 9.48
C TYR A 293 6.50 -19.46 10.87
N GLY A 294 7.31 -19.03 11.80
CA GLY A 294 6.90 -18.71 13.15
C GLY A 294 7.84 -17.67 13.76
N ASN A 295 7.29 -16.81 14.58
CA ASN A 295 8.03 -15.78 15.30
C ASN A 295 7.39 -15.52 16.65
N ILE A 296 8.22 -15.45 17.69
CA ILE A 296 7.84 -15.03 19.03
C ILE A 296 8.89 -14.08 19.58
N ASN A 297 8.49 -12.90 20.03
CA ASN A 297 9.41 -11.91 20.55
C ASN A 297 8.71 -10.83 21.39
N ASN A 298 9.49 -10.15 22.23
CA ASN A 298 9.10 -8.94 22.98
C ASN A 298 9.99 -7.72 22.66
N VAL A 299 10.53 -7.67 21.47
CA VAL A 299 11.43 -6.60 20.99
C VAL A 299 10.79 -5.78 19.85
N ASN A 300 9.48 -5.66 19.83
CA ASN A 300 8.69 -4.95 18.80
C ASN A 300 9.00 -5.43 17.38
N ASN A 301 9.40 -6.68 17.24
CA ASN A 301 9.93 -7.14 15.97
C ASN A 301 8.83 -7.83 15.17
N THR A 302 8.27 -7.12 14.22
CA THR A 302 7.58 -7.73 13.09
C THR A 302 8.56 -8.14 12.00
N ASN A 303 9.75 -7.50 11.97
CA ASN A 303 10.88 -7.70 11.06
C ASN A 303 12.14 -7.97 11.87
N ARG A 304 13.25 -8.31 11.23
CA ARG A 304 14.55 -8.41 11.93
C ARG A 304 15.02 -7.03 12.39
N PRO A 305 15.44 -6.82 13.65
CA PRO A 305 15.74 -5.50 14.22
C PRO A 305 16.83 -4.70 13.49
N ASP A 306 17.75 -5.35 12.84
CA ASP A 306 18.88 -4.79 12.15
C ASP A 306 18.85 -4.97 10.65
N ASP A 307 17.71 -5.33 10.12
CA ASP A 307 17.50 -5.44 8.66
C ASP A 307 17.79 -4.14 7.93
N GLY A 308 18.58 -3.31 8.61
CA GLY A 308 18.95 -2.03 8.07
C GLY A 308 17.76 -1.53 7.30
N GLN A 309 16.68 -1.16 8.00
CA GLN A 309 15.63 -0.42 7.34
C GLN A 309 16.37 0.65 6.58
N GLY A 310 16.72 0.26 5.36
CA GLY A 310 17.38 1.14 4.47
C GLY A 310 16.53 2.35 4.57
N PHE A 311 17.03 3.51 4.44
CA PHE A 311 16.24 4.70 4.31
C PHE A 311 14.99 4.34 3.51
N ALA A 312 14.00 3.81 4.19
CA ALA A 312 12.65 3.86 3.70
C ALA A 312 12.40 5.35 3.69
N LEU A 313 12.44 5.90 2.51
CA LEU A 313 11.91 7.22 2.29
C LEU A 313 10.59 7.24 3.02
N TYR A 314 10.59 7.87 4.20
CA TYR A 314 9.38 8.20 4.88
C TYR A 314 8.44 7.04 5.26
N ASN A 315 8.91 6.06 5.97
CA ASN A 315 8.02 5.27 6.83
C ASN A 315 8.43 5.55 8.26
N GLY A 316 7.72 6.49 8.84
CA GLY A 316 7.71 6.68 10.28
C GLY A 316 6.94 5.57 10.98
N GLU A 317 7.20 4.30 10.68
CA GLU A 317 6.95 3.22 11.62
C GLU A 317 7.92 3.40 12.77
N ARG A 318 7.62 4.40 13.56
CA ARG A 318 8.15 4.56 14.90
C ARG A 318 7.54 3.41 15.67
N TYR A 319 8.35 2.64 16.33
CA TYR A 319 7.89 1.59 17.22
C TYR A 319 7.24 2.24 18.45
N GLU A 320 6.00 2.68 18.25
CA GLU A 320 5.18 3.24 19.31
C GLU A 320 4.68 2.11 20.18
N GLY A 321 4.95 2.18 21.48
CA GLY A 321 4.55 1.17 22.42
C GLY A 321 5.54 0.00 22.57
N ILE A 322 5.16 -0.97 23.36
CA ILE A 322 5.89 -2.21 23.63
C ILE A 322 4.99 -3.38 23.26
N TYR A 323 5.47 -4.22 22.33
CA TYR A 323 4.72 -5.36 21.81
C TYR A 323 5.39 -6.68 22.18
N GLU A 324 4.58 -7.62 22.66
CA GLU A 324 4.90 -9.04 22.57
C GLU A 324 4.13 -9.60 21.38
N THR A 325 4.83 -10.21 20.44
CA THR A 325 4.22 -10.76 19.24
C THR A 325 4.49 -12.25 19.12
N THR A 326 3.45 -13.02 18.89
CA THR A 326 3.52 -14.43 18.48
C THR A 326 2.75 -14.55 17.18
N ASN A 327 3.42 -14.99 16.13
CA ASN A 327 2.78 -15.25 14.85
C ASN A 327 3.35 -16.50 14.19
N GLY A 328 2.55 -17.13 13.34
CA GLY A 328 2.98 -18.23 12.55
C GLY A 328 2.00 -18.49 11.42
N GLY A 329 2.48 -19.16 10.40
CA GLY A 329 1.65 -19.47 9.25
C GLY A 329 2.28 -20.48 8.32
N PHE A 330 1.45 -20.90 7.39
CA PHE A 330 1.77 -21.89 6.39
C PHE A 330 1.26 -21.41 5.02
N ASP A 331 2.13 -21.42 4.01
CA ASP A 331 1.78 -21.10 2.63
C ASP A 331 2.02 -22.32 1.73
N TYR A 332 1.19 -22.47 0.73
CA TYR A 332 1.32 -23.55 -0.25
C TYR A 332 0.95 -23.08 -1.67
N LEU A 333 1.58 -23.70 -2.64
CA LEU A 333 1.22 -23.67 -4.06
C LEU A 333 1.40 -25.07 -4.65
N VAL A 334 0.38 -25.55 -5.33
CA VAL A 334 0.40 -26.78 -6.12
C VAL A 334 -0.10 -26.48 -7.53
N GLU A 335 0.67 -26.91 -8.54
CA GLU A 335 0.34 -26.68 -9.95
C GLU A 335 0.33 -28.00 -10.74
N ASP A 336 -0.58 -28.10 -11.67
CA ASP A 336 -0.52 -29.15 -12.69
C ASP A 336 0.75 -28.99 -13.57
N PRO A 337 1.49 -30.08 -13.86
CA PRO A 337 2.66 -30.03 -14.73
C PRO A 337 2.40 -29.38 -16.09
N ARG A 338 1.20 -29.50 -16.63
CA ARG A 338 0.75 -28.91 -17.89
C ARG A 338 0.18 -27.50 -17.71
N LYS A 339 0.20 -26.96 -16.47
CA LYS A 339 -0.32 -25.63 -16.10
C LYS A 339 -1.80 -25.43 -16.44
N VAL A 340 -2.59 -26.51 -16.40
CA VAL A 340 -4.05 -26.45 -16.60
C VAL A 340 -4.73 -25.93 -15.34
N TRP A 341 -4.27 -26.32 -14.17
CA TRP A 341 -4.79 -25.81 -12.90
C TRP A 341 -3.70 -25.50 -11.90
N SER A 342 -4.03 -24.62 -10.98
CA SER A 342 -3.20 -24.36 -9.80
C SER A 342 -4.07 -24.03 -8.60
N VAL A 343 -3.59 -24.43 -7.42
CA VAL A 343 -4.15 -24.07 -6.12
C VAL A 343 -3.04 -23.47 -5.29
N ASN A 344 -3.26 -22.29 -4.74
CA ASN A 344 -2.37 -21.70 -3.74
C ASN A 344 -3.18 -21.13 -2.60
N GLY A 345 -2.56 -20.99 -1.44
CA GLY A 345 -3.19 -20.39 -0.29
C GLY A 345 -2.26 -20.30 0.89
N ASN A 346 -2.77 -19.63 1.91
CA ASN A 346 -2.09 -19.42 3.18
C ASN A 346 -3.04 -19.55 4.36
N VAL A 347 -2.47 -19.87 5.52
CA VAL A 347 -3.10 -19.81 6.84
C VAL A 347 -2.15 -19.06 7.76
N ASP A 348 -2.64 -18.01 8.40
CA ASP A 348 -1.89 -17.15 9.31
C ASP A 348 -2.58 -17.01 10.65
N VAL A 349 -1.81 -17.07 11.73
CA VAL A 349 -2.24 -16.80 13.09
C VAL A 349 -1.31 -15.75 13.69
N LYS A 350 -1.88 -14.68 14.25
CA LYS A 350 -1.11 -13.63 14.92
C LYS A 350 -1.78 -13.27 16.24
N TYR A 351 -1.02 -13.31 17.30
CA TYR A 351 -1.37 -12.77 18.61
C TYR A 351 -0.38 -11.67 18.97
N THR A 352 -0.89 -10.59 19.54
CA THR A 352 -0.05 -9.48 20.03
C THR A 352 -0.56 -9.03 21.39
N ASP A 353 0.33 -8.77 22.36
CA ASP A 353 0.04 -8.00 23.57
C ASP A 353 0.76 -6.66 23.44
N ASN A 354 0.00 -5.60 23.27
CA ASN A 354 0.50 -4.27 22.99
C ASN A 354 0.21 -3.35 24.19
N LYS A 355 1.23 -2.67 24.69
CA LYS A 355 1.15 -1.65 25.76
C LYS A 355 1.66 -0.31 25.22
N VAL A 356 0.77 0.67 25.16
CA VAL A 356 1.07 2.00 24.64
C VAL A 356 0.74 3.05 25.69
N THR A 357 1.70 3.88 26.04
CA THR A 357 1.46 5.09 26.84
C THR A 357 1.71 6.31 25.98
N LYS A 358 0.79 7.28 26.04
CA LYS A 358 0.88 8.50 25.23
C LYS A 358 0.73 9.72 26.11
N ASN A 359 1.54 10.72 25.80
CA ASN A 359 1.34 12.09 26.25
C ASN A 359 1.01 12.93 25.01
N VAL A 360 -0.19 13.50 24.99
CA VAL A 360 -0.72 14.26 23.86
C VAL A 360 -1.00 15.68 24.32
N PHE A 361 -0.40 16.64 23.65
CA PHE A 361 -0.71 18.05 23.80
C PHE A 361 -1.45 18.53 22.54
N THR A 362 -2.62 19.14 22.76
CA THR A 362 -3.45 19.69 21.69
C THR A 362 -3.67 21.17 21.94
N GLU A 363 -3.31 22.00 20.97
CA GLU A 363 -3.70 23.40 20.87
C GLU A 363 -4.83 23.48 19.83
N SER A 364 -6.01 23.90 20.25
CA SER A 364 -7.15 24.14 19.38
C SER A 364 -7.17 25.59 18.91
N PHE A 365 -7.26 25.83 17.61
CA PHE A 365 -7.24 27.16 17.00
C PHE A 365 -8.64 27.79 17.05
N LEU A 366 -8.90 28.54 18.09
CA LEU A 366 -10.14 29.27 18.38
C LEU A 366 -9.87 30.79 18.35
N LYS A 367 -10.85 31.62 18.65
CA LYS A 367 -10.61 33.06 18.89
C LYS A 367 -9.65 33.24 20.07
N THR A 368 -9.92 32.49 21.15
CA THR A 368 -9.02 32.28 22.27
C THR A 368 -8.62 30.83 22.25
N ASN A 369 -7.36 30.52 21.92
CA ASN A 369 -6.93 29.12 21.79
C ASN A 369 -7.19 28.35 23.09
N SER A 370 -7.64 27.10 22.97
CA SER A 370 -7.69 26.19 24.12
C SER A 370 -6.54 25.20 24.04
N PHE A 371 -6.08 24.74 25.19
CA PHE A 371 -4.91 23.89 25.35
C PHE A 371 -5.26 22.65 26.17
N GLN A 372 -5.13 21.47 25.56
CA GLN A 372 -5.42 20.22 26.25
C GLN A 372 -4.17 19.38 26.40
N THR A 373 -3.98 18.83 27.59
CA THR A 373 -3.02 17.75 27.86
C THR A 373 -3.78 16.47 28.13
N SER A 374 -3.40 15.38 27.47
CA SER A 374 -3.99 14.06 27.64
C SER A 374 -2.90 13.03 27.85
N LEU A 375 -3.03 12.24 28.90
CA LEU A 375 -2.15 11.14 29.25
C LEU A 375 -2.97 9.86 29.15
N SER A 376 -2.53 8.92 28.30
CA SER A 376 -3.23 7.65 28.14
C SER A 376 -2.31 6.45 28.36
N SER A 377 -2.90 5.37 28.85
CA SER A 377 -2.29 4.04 28.94
C SER A 377 -3.25 3.04 28.32
N ASP A 378 -2.84 2.47 27.21
CA ASP A 378 -3.63 1.55 26.41
C ASP A 378 -2.97 0.17 26.40
N ARG A 379 -3.75 -0.88 26.61
CA ARG A 379 -3.32 -2.26 26.39
C ARG A 379 -4.30 -2.97 25.47
N SER A 380 -3.81 -3.64 24.45
CA SER A 380 -4.65 -4.41 23.53
C SER A 380 -4.04 -5.77 23.23
N LYS A 381 -4.91 -6.79 23.14
CA LYS A 381 -4.55 -8.20 22.92
C LYS A 381 -5.31 -8.79 21.72
N PRO A 382 -5.02 -8.34 20.50
CA PRO A 382 -5.64 -8.90 19.31
C PRO A 382 -5.12 -10.32 19.02
N LEU A 383 -6.05 -11.23 18.72
CA LEU A 383 -5.80 -12.53 18.09
C LEU A 383 -6.45 -12.50 16.72
N ASN A 384 -5.66 -12.73 15.68
CA ASN A 384 -6.14 -12.79 14.30
C ASN A 384 -5.81 -14.15 13.70
N LEU A 385 -6.79 -14.77 13.08
CA LEU A 385 -6.65 -15.93 12.22
C LEU A 385 -7.13 -15.54 10.83
N SER A 386 -6.35 -15.77 9.81
CA SER A 386 -6.73 -15.55 8.43
C SER A 386 -6.33 -16.71 7.53
N THR A 387 -7.15 -16.98 6.55
CA THR A 387 -6.83 -17.96 5.52
C THR A 387 -7.36 -17.45 4.19
N SER A 388 -6.55 -17.57 3.15
CA SER A 388 -6.84 -17.11 1.81
C SER A 388 -6.39 -18.15 0.80
N HIS A 389 -7.27 -18.51 -0.12
CA HIS A 389 -7.00 -19.52 -1.12
C HIS A 389 -7.30 -19.00 -2.51
N LYS A 390 -6.64 -19.57 -3.52
CA LYS A 390 -6.88 -19.25 -4.92
C LYS A 390 -6.82 -20.53 -5.73
N PHE A 391 -7.89 -20.87 -6.34
CA PHE A 391 -7.97 -21.90 -7.36
C PHE A 391 -8.03 -21.27 -8.74
N LYS A 392 -7.22 -21.76 -9.68
CA LYS A 392 -7.25 -21.38 -11.09
C LYS A 392 -7.35 -22.62 -11.94
N TYR A 393 -8.18 -22.52 -12.96
CA TYR A 393 -8.26 -23.50 -14.03
C TYR A 393 -8.23 -22.77 -15.38
N PHE A 394 -7.39 -23.20 -16.28
CA PHE A 394 -7.17 -22.56 -17.58
C PHE A 394 -7.20 -23.60 -18.70
N LYS A 395 -8.02 -23.35 -19.69
CA LYS A 395 -8.09 -24.10 -20.95
C LYS A 395 -8.04 -23.10 -22.11
N GLU A 396 -7.73 -23.57 -23.32
CA GLU A 396 -7.47 -22.71 -24.51
C GLU A 396 -8.44 -21.55 -24.74
N SER A 397 -9.73 -21.75 -24.46
CA SER A 397 -10.78 -20.74 -24.67
C SER A 397 -11.51 -20.30 -23.42
N TYR A 398 -11.12 -20.83 -22.26
CA TYR A 398 -11.84 -20.60 -21.02
C TYR A 398 -10.91 -20.59 -19.81
N TYR A 399 -11.12 -19.68 -18.89
CA TYR A 399 -10.55 -19.78 -17.54
C TYR A 399 -11.57 -19.49 -16.46
N ILE A 400 -11.33 -20.06 -15.29
CA ILE A 400 -12.02 -19.77 -14.05
C ILE A 400 -11.00 -19.57 -12.93
N LYS A 401 -11.30 -18.59 -12.08
CA LYS A 401 -10.56 -18.28 -10.89
C LYS A 401 -11.54 -18.16 -9.74
N ILE A 402 -11.23 -18.80 -8.61
CA ILE A 402 -12.04 -18.78 -7.38
C ILE A 402 -11.12 -18.43 -6.23
N ASP A 403 -11.45 -17.37 -5.51
CA ASP A 403 -10.68 -16.85 -4.38
C ASP A 403 -11.58 -16.82 -3.11
N PRO A 404 -11.62 -17.89 -2.30
CA PRO A 404 -12.25 -17.85 -0.99
C PRO A 404 -11.27 -17.36 0.07
N ASP A 405 -11.71 -16.43 0.90
CA ASP A 405 -10.97 -15.89 2.03
C ASP A 405 -11.83 -15.96 3.30
N PHE A 406 -11.20 -16.29 4.42
CA PHE A 406 -11.83 -16.27 5.73
C PHE A 406 -10.91 -15.58 6.73
N SER A 407 -11.47 -14.77 7.62
CA SER A 407 -10.74 -14.26 8.77
C SER A 407 -11.59 -14.21 10.04
N TYR A 408 -10.93 -14.47 11.15
CA TYR A 408 -11.45 -14.31 12.49
C TYR A 408 -10.53 -13.39 13.26
N SER A 409 -11.11 -12.40 13.93
CA SER A 409 -10.39 -11.49 14.81
C SER A 409 -11.08 -11.43 16.16
N ARG A 410 -10.31 -11.50 17.23
CA ARG A 410 -10.75 -11.26 18.61
C ARG A 410 -9.84 -10.21 19.22
N ASN A 411 -10.40 -9.17 19.79
CA ASN A 411 -9.63 -8.17 20.52
C ASN A 411 -10.17 -7.98 21.94
N ARG A 412 -9.24 -7.79 22.86
CA ARG A 412 -9.50 -7.30 24.21
C ARG A 412 -8.61 -6.10 24.43
N SER A 413 -9.18 -4.97 24.79
CA SER A 413 -8.39 -3.77 25.05
C SER A 413 -8.89 -3.06 26.30
N GLU A 414 -7.94 -2.49 27.02
CA GLU A 414 -8.11 -1.65 28.20
C GLU A 414 -7.47 -0.30 27.87
N SER A 415 -8.15 0.79 28.18
CA SER A 415 -7.64 2.15 27.97
C SER A 415 -7.96 2.99 29.19
N GLN A 416 -6.95 3.70 29.69
CA GLN A 416 -7.08 4.68 30.75
C GLN A 416 -6.57 5.99 30.23
N THR A 417 -7.37 7.04 30.29
CA THR A 417 -7.01 8.37 29.84
C THR A 417 -7.38 9.39 30.91
N THR A 418 -6.42 10.25 31.19
CA THR A 418 -6.68 11.46 32.00
C THR A 418 -6.28 12.67 31.20
N SER A 419 -7.18 13.62 31.03
CA SER A 419 -6.93 14.86 30.31
C SER A 419 -7.39 16.08 31.10
N ALA A 420 -6.76 17.20 30.80
CA ALA A 420 -7.16 18.51 31.32
C ALA A 420 -7.10 19.51 30.17
N GLU A 421 -8.14 20.34 30.06
CA GLU A 421 -8.25 21.43 29.08
C GLU A 421 -8.16 22.77 29.78
N PHE A 422 -7.38 23.70 29.20
CA PHE A 422 -7.07 25.01 29.79
C PHE A 422 -7.36 26.12 28.78
N ASP A 423 -7.69 27.31 29.29
CA ASP A 423 -7.88 28.54 28.50
C ASP A 423 -6.58 29.24 28.10
N SER A 424 -5.45 28.77 28.59
CA SER A 424 -4.11 29.32 28.35
C SER A 424 -3.05 28.24 28.27
N ASN A 425 -1.91 28.53 27.60
CA ASN A 425 -0.81 27.56 27.45
C ASN A 425 -0.03 27.38 28.78
N VAL A 426 -0.52 26.54 29.63
CA VAL A 426 0.07 26.25 30.92
C VAL A 426 1.36 25.42 30.83
N GLN A 427 1.58 24.71 29.72
CA GLN A 427 2.79 23.89 29.48
C GLN A 427 4.06 24.73 29.28
N GLU A 428 3.95 26.00 29.00
CA GLU A 428 5.11 26.90 29.02
C GLU A 428 5.71 27.08 30.41
N ARG A 429 4.91 26.85 31.45
CA ARG A 429 5.28 27.09 32.84
C ARG A 429 5.43 25.81 33.67
N HIS A 430 4.70 24.78 33.34
CA HIS A 430 4.63 23.52 34.05
C HIS A 430 4.84 22.31 33.16
N ASP A 431 5.57 21.32 33.66
CA ASP A 431 5.59 19.97 33.08
C ASP A 431 4.34 19.24 33.58
N ILE A 432 3.35 19.08 32.70
CA ILE A 432 2.06 18.49 33.05
C ILE A 432 2.13 16.97 32.92
N ASP A 433 2.29 16.32 34.05
CA ASP A 433 2.21 14.85 34.19
C ASP A 433 0.93 14.42 34.93
N MET A 434 0.76 13.13 35.16
CA MET A 434 -0.40 12.57 35.85
C MET A 434 -0.53 13.08 37.29
N ALA A 435 0.58 13.23 37.99
CA ALA A 435 0.59 13.72 39.39
C ALA A 435 0.12 15.17 39.42
N VAL A 436 0.59 16.00 38.49
CA VAL A 436 0.16 17.41 38.36
C VAL A 436 -1.32 17.51 38.05
N ILE A 437 -1.83 16.75 37.05
CA ILE A 437 -3.25 16.77 36.70
C ILE A 437 -4.11 16.33 37.89
N ASN A 438 -3.70 15.31 38.63
CA ASN A 438 -4.43 14.86 39.81
C ASN A 438 -4.38 15.89 40.97
N ALA A 439 -3.27 16.61 41.13
CA ALA A 439 -3.06 17.57 42.19
C ALA A 439 -3.67 18.97 41.93
N ILE A 440 -4.22 19.23 40.72
CA ILE A 440 -4.85 20.53 40.40
C ILE A 440 -5.91 20.94 41.43
N TYR A 441 -6.68 19.97 41.99
CA TYR A 441 -7.74 20.21 42.95
C TYR A 441 -7.30 20.19 44.41
N THR A 442 -6.05 19.89 44.72
CA THR A 442 -5.52 19.81 46.08
C THR A 442 -4.93 21.12 46.56
N GLY A 443 -5.01 22.18 45.75
CA GLY A 443 -4.54 23.54 46.16
C GLY A 443 -3.05 23.81 45.94
N THR A 444 -2.33 22.83 45.32
CA THR A 444 -0.88 22.97 45.08
C THR A 444 -0.57 23.81 43.82
N TYR A 445 -1.51 23.90 42.88
CA TYR A 445 -1.35 24.58 41.59
C TYR A 445 -2.49 25.57 41.32
N ASP A 446 -2.51 26.67 42.02
CA ASP A 446 -3.57 27.70 41.92
C ASP A 446 -3.66 28.33 40.52
N ASP A 447 -2.55 28.49 39.81
CA ASP A 447 -2.53 29.07 38.46
C ASP A 447 -3.10 28.08 37.43
N LEU A 448 -2.83 26.79 37.55
CA LEU A 448 -3.43 25.74 36.72
C LEU A 448 -4.93 25.63 36.99
N ARG A 449 -5.33 25.71 38.25
CA ARG A 449 -6.75 25.65 38.63
C ARG A 449 -7.55 26.83 38.07
N LYS A 450 -6.97 28.03 38.03
CA LYS A 450 -7.62 29.21 37.41
C LYS A 450 -7.76 29.13 35.91
N ALA A 451 -6.82 28.47 35.23
CA ALA A 451 -6.84 28.28 33.78
C ALA A 451 -7.66 27.05 33.34
N LEU A 452 -8.10 26.19 34.26
CA LEU A 452 -8.75 24.94 33.96
C LEU A 452 -10.18 25.14 33.44
N ILE A 453 -10.47 24.63 32.26
CA ILE A 453 -11.83 24.54 31.70
C ILE A 453 -12.49 23.24 32.17
N ASN A 454 -11.85 22.08 32.00
CA ASN A 454 -12.31 20.81 32.53
C ASN A 454 -11.14 19.83 32.77
N ARG A 455 -11.39 18.80 33.58
CA ARG A 455 -10.58 17.61 33.71
C ARG A 455 -11.46 16.40 33.44
N ASN A 456 -11.00 15.49 32.56
CA ASN A 456 -11.70 14.29 32.19
C ASN A 456 -10.85 13.06 32.50
N ARG A 457 -11.39 12.12 33.25
CA ARG A 457 -10.84 10.79 33.50
C ARG A 457 -11.73 9.78 32.82
N PHE A 458 -11.12 8.92 32.01
CA PHE A 458 -11.82 7.98 31.13
C PHE A 458 -11.14 6.63 31.20
N ASN A 459 -11.90 5.60 31.62
CA ASN A 459 -11.46 4.22 31.63
C ASN A 459 -12.36 3.42 30.73
N ARG A 460 -11.80 2.59 29.85
CA ARG A 460 -12.57 1.74 28.93
C ARG A 460 -12.01 0.34 28.86
N GLU A 461 -12.89 -0.65 29.01
CA GLU A 461 -12.65 -2.01 28.58
C GLU A 461 -13.45 -2.30 27.33
N ASN A 462 -12.82 -2.92 26.34
CA ASN A 462 -13.47 -3.31 25.11
C ASN A 462 -13.17 -4.77 24.76
N ARG A 463 -14.21 -5.51 24.39
CA ARG A 463 -14.12 -6.89 23.91
C ARG A 463 -14.88 -7.01 22.59
N SER A 464 -14.20 -7.47 21.56
CA SER A 464 -14.80 -7.61 20.23
C SER A 464 -14.35 -8.88 19.53
N ASN A 465 -15.26 -9.46 18.76
CA ASN A 465 -15.02 -10.58 17.86
C ASN A 465 -15.56 -10.21 16.48
N SER A 466 -14.85 -10.58 15.45
CA SER A 466 -15.25 -10.37 14.06
C SER A 466 -14.98 -11.61 13.22
N TYR A 467 -15.97 -12.01 12.43
CA TYR A 467 -15.87 -13.08 11.43
C TYR A 467 -16.07 -12.46 10.06
N ASN A 468 -15.20 -12.78 9.14
CA ASN A 468 -15.30 -12.28 7.78
C ASN A 468 -15.12 -13.43 6.79
N VAL A 469 -16.06 -13.54 5.85
CA VAL A 469 -16.03 -14.49 4.74
C VAL A 469 -16.12 -13.68 3.45
N HIS A 470 -15.22 -13.96 2.52
CA HIS A 470 -15.19 -13.32 1.21
C HIS A 470 -15.00 -14.40 0.14
N LEU A 471 -15.77 -14.31 -0.92
CA LEU A 471 -15.66 -15.17 -2.08
C LEU A 471 -15.64 -14.31 -3.34
N ASN A 472 -14.62 -14.47 -4.14
CA ASN A 472 -14.53 -13.86 -5.46
C ASN A 472 -14.38 -14.94 -6.54
N THR A 473 -15.20 -14.87 -7.58
CA THR A 473 -15.09 -15.75 -8.75
C THR A 473 -14.98 -14.91 -10.01
N GLU A 474 -14.08 -15.28 -10.90
CA GLU A 474 -13.89 -14.68 -12.19
C GLU A 474 -13.86 -15.77 -13.26
N GLN A 475 -14.66 -15.60 -14.29
CA GLN A 475 -14.73 -16.51 -15.42
C GLN A 475 -14.57 -15.73 -16.70
N ALA A 476 -13.84 -16.25 -17.67
CA ALA A 476 -13.74 -15.66 -18.98
C ALA A 476 -13.82 -16.72 -20.08
N LEU A 477 -14.52 -16.38 -21.12
CA LEU A 477 -14.72 -17.17 -22.32
C LEU A 477 -14.23 -16.37 -23.52
N ARG A 478 -13.29 -16.93 -24.28
CA ARG A 478 -12.88 -16.38 -25.56
C ARG A 478 -13.91 -16.73 -26.64
N ILE A 479 -14.28 -15.76 -27.45
CA ILE A 479 -15.19 -15.98 -28.59
C ILE A 479 -14.41 -16.70 -29.70
N PRO A 480 -14.89 -17.84 -30.19
CA PRO A 480 -14.23 -18.57 -31.29
C PRO A 480 -13.99 -17.70 -32.51
N GLY A 481 -12.80 -17.80 -33.11
CA GLY A 481 -12.44 -17.04 -34.31
C GLY A 481 -12.14 -15.56 -34.11
N SER A 482 -12.08 -15.09 -32.86
CA SER A 482 -11.74 -13.70 -32.53
C SER A 482 -10.79 -13.60 -31.32
N SER A 483 -10.30 -12.38 -31.06
CA SER A 483 -9.60 -12.04 -29.84
C SER A 483 -10.56 -11.47 -28.76
N ASP A 484 -11.85 -11.49 -29.00
CA ASP A 484 -12.87 -10.98 -28.12
C ASP A 484 -13.12 -11.95 -26.96
N ALA A 485 -13.54 -11.40 -25.83
CA ALA A 485 -13.87 -12.20 -24.65
C ALA A 485 -15.10 -11.66 -23.91
N ILE A 486 -15.81 -12.58 -23.28
CA ILE A 486 -16.82 -12.25 -22.29
C ILE A 486 -16.28 -12.66 -20.93
N THR A 487 -16.35 -11.74 -19.98
CA THR A 487 -15.96 -12.00 -18.59
C THR A 487 -17.16 -11.85 -17.68
N VAL A 488 -17.26 -12.73 -16.69
CA VAL A 488 -18.30 -12.72 -15.67
C VAL A 488 -17.62 -12.76 -14.31
N TRP A 489 -18.02 -11.89 -13.39
CA TRP A 489 -17.58 -11.87 -12.00
C TRP A 489 -18.79 -12.05 -11.08
N VAL A 490 -18.58 -12.84 -10.04
CA VAL A 490 -19.47 -12.90 -8.89
C VAL A 490 -18.61 -12.79 -7.65
N GLU A 491 -18.93 -11.84 -6.80
CA GLU A 491 -18.17 -11.58 -5.59
C GLU A 491 -19.12 -11.28 -4.45
N GLY A 492 -18.80 -11.76 -3.25
CA GLY A 492 -19.59 -11.46 -2.08
C GLY A 492 -18.72 -11.46 -0.83
N LYS A 493 -19.07 -10.58 0.10
CA LYS A 493 -18.43 -10.46 1.40
C LYS A 493 -19.49 -10.42 2.48
N TYR A 494 -19.25 -11.17 3.55
CA TYR A 494 -20.07 -11.14 4.75
C TYR A 494 -19.16 -10.95 5.96
N THR A 495 -19.47 -9.97 6.79
CA THR A 495 -18.77 -9.69 8.04
C THR A 495 -19.79 -9.68 9.17
N ARG A 496 -19.52 -10.38 10.25
CA ARG A 496 -20.30 -10.38 11.48
C ARG A 496 -19.41 -9.91 12.62
N ASP A 497 -19.80 -8.81 13.21
CA ASP A 497 -19.11 -8.20 14.36
C ASP A 497 -19.97 -8.35 15.61
N HIS A 498 -19.31 -8.62 16.73
CA HIS A 498 -19.91 -8.63 18.06
C HIS A 498 -18.93 -7.99 19.01
N GLY A 499 -19.41 -7.07 19.82
CA GLY A 499 -18.57 -6.41 20.80
C GLY A 499 -19.37 -5.80 21.93
N ASN A 500 -18.71 -5.65 23.06
CA ASN A 500 -19.16 -4.82 24.16
C ASN A 500 -18.03 -3.94 24.65
N SER A 501 -18.36 -2.75 25.09
CA SER A 501 -17.42 -1.85 25.77
C SER A 501 -18.02 -1.33 27.05
N LEU A 502 -17.24 -1.36 28.10
CA LEU A 502 -17.57 -0.77 29.38
C LEU A 502 -16.71 0.48 29.56
N THR A 503 -17.34 1.59 29.86
CA THR A 503 -16.68 2.90 29.98
C THR A 503 -17.07 3.51 31.32
N GLY A 504 -16.06 3.89 32.12
CA GLY A 504 -16.22 4.77 33.25
C GLY A 504 -15.65 6.14 32.89
N GLN A 505 -16.40 7.18 33.14
CA GLN A 505 -15.97 8.57 32.87
C GLN A 505 -16.33 9.47 34.01
N ARG A 506 -15.40 10.35 34.41
CA ARG A 506 -15.61 11.45 35.34
C ARG A 506 -15.09 12.74 34.73
N ILE A 507 -15.95 13.72 34.68
CA ILE A 507 -15.64 15.07 34.18
C ILE A 507 -15.81 16.03 35.36
N ASP A 508 -14.74 16.75 35.69
CA ASP A 508 -14.74 17.83 36.67
C ASP A 508 -14.61 19.13 35.87
N TYR A 509 -15.66 19.97 35.91
CA TYR A 509 -15.67 21.25 35.20
C TYR A 509 -14.92 22.31 35.98
N GLY A 510 -14.25 23.20 35.26
CA GLY A 510 -13.45 24.29 35.87
C GLY A 510 -14.31 25.40 36.48
N PHE A 511 -13.63 26.34 37.18
CA PHE A 511 -14.22 27.23 38.18
C PHE A 511 -14.28 28.68 37.75
N ASN A 512 -15.38 29.32 38.14
CA ASN A 512 -15.49 30.78 38.25
C ASN A 512 -15.12 31.27 39.66
N GLY A 513 -13.99 30.79 40.25
CA GLY A 513 -13.51 31.25 41.57
C GLY A 513 -12.92 30.12 42.47
N ILE A 514 -12.06 30.51 43.43
CA ILE A 514 -11.29 29.61 44.29
C ILE A 514 -12.21 28.85 45.30
N ASP A 515 -13.40 29.38 45.60
CA ASP A 515 -14.34 28.84 46.59
C ASP A 515 -15.61 28.24 46.01
N ALA A 516 -15.72 28.12 44.69
CA ALA A 516 -16.87 27.52 44.06
C ALA A 516 -16.84 25.97 44.19
N PRO A 517 -17.96 25.31 44.48
CA PRO A 517 -18.00 23.84 44.49
C PRO A 517 -17.63 23.25 43.14
N VAL A 518 -16.89 22.15 43.12
CA VAL A 518 -16.57 21.41 41.90
C VAL A 518 -17.87 20.88 41.30
N ASN A 519 -18.24 21.35 40.10
CA ASN A 519 -19.32 20.76 39.36
C ASN A 519 -18.75 19.55 38.62
N SER A 520 -19.03 18.34 39.10
CA SER A 520 -18.55 17.11 38.48
C SER A 520 -19.69 16.25 38.05
N SER A 521 -19.54 15.58 36.89
CA SER A 521 -20.39 14.52 36.46
C SER A 521 -19.59 13.22 36.35
N ALA A 522 -20.06 12.18 37.03
CA ALA A 522 -19.47 10.85 36.94
C ALA A 522 -20.53 9.88 36.43
N PHE A 523 -20.18 9.04 35.49
CA PHE A 523 -21.09 8.03 34.97
C PHE A 523 -20.33 6.78 34.52
N MET A 524 -21.03 5.68 34.54
CA MET A 524 -20.59 4.44 33.91
C MET A 524 -21.55 4.09 32.77
N ARG A 525 -20.97 3.69 31.66
CA ARG A 525 -21.73 3.34 30.45
C ARG A 525 -21.27 2.00 29.91
N GLU A 526 -22.20 1.15 29.56
CA GLU A 526 -21.92 -0.02 28.78
C GLU A 526 -22.59 0.09 27.41
N ASN A 527 -21.79 -0.12 26.37
CA ASN A 527 -22.26 -0.31 25.01
C ASN A 527 -22.19 -1.79 24.64
N GLN A 528 -23.34 -2.36 24.33
CA GLN A 528 -23.47 -3.70 23.78
C GLN A 528 -23.80 -3.60 22.30
N GLN A 529 -22.83 -3.99 21.46
CA GLN A 529 -23.06 -4.17 20.03
C GLN A 529 -23.45 -5.62 19.77
N TYR A 530 -24.74 -5.90 19.63
CA TYR A 530 -25.23 -7.19 19.16
C TYR A 530 -24.97 -7.33 17.66
N PRO A 531 -24.98 -8.61 17.13
CA PRO A 531 -24.27 -8.90 15.90
C PRO A 531 -24.62 -7.91 14.81
N ALA A 532 -23.73 -6.95 14.66
CA ALA A 532 -23.68 -6.15 13.48
C ALA A 532 -23.25 -7.05 12.34
N TYR A 533 -23.95 -7.05 11.23
CA TYR A 533 -23.44 -7.65 10.04
C TYR A 533 -23.36 -6.64 8.91
N THR A 534 -22.31 -6.77 8.14
CA THR A 534 -22.15 -6.05 6.89
C THR A 534 -21.97 -7.08 5.80
N GLY A 535 -22.84 -7.05 4.81
CA GLY A 535 -22.75 -7.95 3.68
C GLY A 535 -22.94 -7.18 2.38
N TRP A 536 -22.24 -7.62 1.35
CA TRP A 536 -22.49 -7.17 0.00
C TRP A 536 -22.18 -8.30 -0.99
N TRP A 537 -22.88 -8.25 -2.10
CA TRP A 537 -22.56 -9.09 -3.24
C TRP A 537 -22.67 -8.27 -4.53
N ARG A 538 -21.92 -8.67 -5.54
CA ARG A 538 -21.96 -8.09 -6.86
C ARG A 538 -21.92 -9.17 -7.93
N GLY A 539 -22.64 -8.90 -9.02
CA GLY A 539 -22.51 -9.65 -10.26
C GLY A 539 -22.17 -8.68 -11.38
N ALA A 540 -21.21 -9.04 -12.21
CA ALA A 540 -20.77 -8.20 -13.30
C ALA A 540 -20.57 -9.04 -14.57
N THR A 541 -20.86 -8.45 -15.73
CA THR A 541 -20.50 -9.00 -17.03
C THR A 541 -19.86 -7.93 -17.89
N ARG A 542 -18.90 -8.32 -18.70
CA ARG A 542 -18.21 -7.43 -19.62
C ARG A 542 -17.94 -8.13 -20.94
N TYR A 543 -18.26 -7.46 -22.02
CA TYR A 543 -17.79 -7.82 -23.35
C TYR A 543 -16.57 -6.98 -23.71
N MET A 544 -15.55 -7.62 -24.26
CA MET A 544 -14.29 -6.98 -24.69
C MET A 544 -14.05 -7.24 -26.17
N LEU A 545 -13.89 -6.16 -26.90
CA LEU A 545 -13.49 -6.15 -28.29
C LEU A 545 -11.99 -5.81 -28.34
N ASN A 546 -11.22 -6.68 -28.96
CA ASN A 546 -9.77 -6.49 -29.05
C ASN A 546 -9.32 -6.47 -30.50
N THR A 547 -8.63 -5.39 -30.87
CA THR A 547 -7.86 -5.25 -32.09
C THR A 547 -6.41 -4.95 -31.74
N ARG A 548 -5.53 -4.96 -32.71
CA ARG A 548 -4.11 -4.73 -32.45
C ARG A 548 -3.78 -3.37 -31.84
N LYS A 549 -4.52 -2.31 -32.21
CA LYS A 549 -4.24 -0.93 -31.77
C LYS A 549 -5.31 -0.37 -30.84
N VAL A 550 -6.50 -0.96 -30.87
CA VAL A 550 -7.64 -0.48 -30.11
C VAL A 550 -8.25 -1.64 -29.34
N SER A 551 -8.40 -1.50 -28.07
CA SER A 551 -9.25 -2.36 -27.26
C SER A 551 -10.39 -1.53 -26.67
N ALA A 552 -11.60 -2.09 -26.70
CA ALA A 552 -12.78 -1.45 -26.15
C ALA A 552 -13.53 -2.47 -25.29
N SER A 553 -14.16 -2.00 -24.24
CA SER A 553 -15.08 -2.85 -23.48
C SER A 553 -16.30 -2.09 -23.01
N ILE A 554 -17.40 -2.83 -22.88
CA ILE A 554 -18.59 -2.37 -22.18
C ILE A 554 -19.00 -3.44 -21.18
N GLY A 555 -19.38 -3.02 -20.01
CA GLY A 555 -19.79 -3.91 -18.92
C GLY A 555 -20.90 -3.30 -18.09
N TYR A 556 -21.64 -4.19 -17.49
CA TYR A 556 -22.66 -3.86 -16.50
C TYR A 556 -22.33 -4.61 -15.21
N GLU A 557 -22.43 -3.90 -14.08
CA GLU A 557 -22.27 -4.47 -12.75
C GLU A 557 -23.45 -4.05 -11.89
N TYR A 558 -24.00 -4.99 -11.16
CA TYR A 558 -24.95 -4.74 -10.08
C TYR A 558 -24.29 -5.12 -8.76
N ARG A 559 -24.43 -4.26 -7.75
CA ARG A 559 -23.97 -4.51 -6.39
C ARG A 559 -25.06 -4.17 -5.39
N HIS A 560 -25.30 -5.10 -4.48
CA HIS A 560 -26.14 -4.91 -3.32
C HIS A 560 -25.30 -4.86 -2.05
N GLU A 561 -25.54 -3.89 -1.20
CA GLU A 561 -24.90 -3.72 0.10
C GLU A 561 -25.96 -3.71 1.19
N GLU A 562 -25.75 -4.43 2.28
CA GLU A 562 -26.59 -4.36 3.47
C GLU A 562 -25.71 -4.27 4.71
N GLN A 563 -26.03 -3.36 5.62
CA GLN A 563 -25.42 -3.24 6.92
C GLN A 563 -26.51 -3.13 7.98
N ARG A 564 -26.41 -3.94 9.02
CA ARG A 564 -27.24 -3.82 10.21
C ARG A 564 -26.36 -3.62 11.42
N LYS A 565 -26.70 -2.66 12.24
CA LYS A 565 -26.06 -2.37 13.53
C LYS A 565 -27.11 -2.25 14.60
N SER A 566 -26.78 -2.71 15.78
CA SER A 566 -27.56 -2.49 16.99
C SER A 566 -26.62 -2.05 18.08
N SER A 567 -26.84 -0.89 18.66
CA SER A 567 -26.08 -0.33 19.76
C SER A 567 -27.05 -0.12 20.92
N TYR A 568 -26.87 -0.90 21.96
CA TYR A 568 -27.65 -0.77 23.21
C TYR A 568 -26.74 -0.14 24.25
N GLU A 569 -27.14 1.01 24.73
CA GLU A 569 -26.43 1.73 25.77
C GLU A 569 -27.13 1.57 27.11
N PHE A 570 -26.32 1.37 28.15
CA PHE A 570 -26.77 1.27 29.54
C PHE A 570 -25.97 2.26 30.36
N LEU A 571 -26.61 2.97 31.24
CA LEU A 571 -26.04 4.01 32.07
C LEU A 571 -26.22 3.69 33.56
N ALA A 572 -25.16 3.83 34.34
CA ALA A 572 -25.23 3.87 35.79
C ALA A 572 -24.62 5.18 36.25
N ASP A 573 -25.38 5.95 37.05
CA ASP A 573 -24.87 7.11 37.76
C ASP A 573 -24.11 6.63 38.98
N THR A 574 -22.80 6.77 38.95
CA THR A 574 -22.00 6.47 40.13
C THR A 574 -21.68 7.78 40.84
N HIS A 575 -22.35 7.99 41.97
CA HIS A 575 -22.04 9.09 42.90
C HIS A 575 -21.00 8.69 43.94
N THR A 576 -20.14 7.72 43.64
CA THR A 576 -19.10 7.28 44.58
C THR A 576 -17.90 8.20 44.48
N GLU A 577 -17.48 8.73 45.65
CA GLU A 577 -16.26 9.51 45.80
C GLU A 577 -14.96 8.70 45.59
N ASP A 578 -15.04 7.39 45.41
CA ASP A 578 -13.93 6.50 45.25
C ASP A 578 -13.31 6.61 43.85
N GLU A 579 -12.03 6.97 43.82
CA GLU A 579 -11.20 7.13 42.61
C GLU A 579 -10.98 5.82 41.82
N GLU A 580 -11.17 4.66 42.44
CA GLU A 580 -11.08 3.32 41.88
C GLU A 580 -12.45 2.65 41.84
N ALA A 581 -13.35 3.14 41.01
CA ALA A 581 -14.65 2.47 40.83
C ALA A 581 -14.44 1.05 40.25
N THR A 582 -14.57 0.03 41.10
CA THR A 582 -14.84 -1.34 40.64
C THR A 582 -16.12 -1.32 39.83
N LEU A 583 -16.05 -1.83 38.60
CA LEU A 583 -17.18 -1.87 37.69
C LEU A 583 -18.36 -2.63 38.36
N PRO A 584 -19.57 -2.02 38.49
CA PRO A 584 -20.70 -2.70 39.13
C PRO A 584 -21.17 -3.88 38.28
N ASP A 585 -21.91 -4.79 38.92
CA ASP A 585 -22.57 -5.88 38.23
C ASP A 585 -23.62 -5.30 37.24
N PHE A 586 -23.69 -5.87 36.06
CA PHE A 586 -24.57 -5.49 34.97
C PHE A 586 -26.05 -5.30 35.33
N SER A 587 -26.49 -6.01 36.32
CA SER A 587 -27.88 -5.96 36.81
C SER A 587 -28.32 -4.64 37.40
N VAL A 588 -27.41 -3.69 37.61
CA VAL A 588 -27.65 -2.38 38.24
C VAL A 588 -27.74 -1.23 37.23
N MET A 589 -27.45 -1.47 35.94
CA MET A 589 -27.46 -0.44 34.91
C MET A 589 -28.86 -0.26 34.28
N ALA A 590 -29.31 1.00 34.15
CA ALA A 590 -30.52 1.35 33.45
C ALA A 590 -30.24 1.55 31.95
N PRO A 591 -31.18 1.21 31.06
CA PRO A 591 -31.04 1.53 29.62
C PRO A 591 -30.93 3.04 29.40
N ASP A 592 -29.92 3.44 28.68
CA ASP A 592 -29.75 4.80 28.12
C ASP A 592 -30.49 4.88 26.78
N LEU A 593 -31.77 5.15 26.81
CA LEU A 593 -32.62 5.18 25.62
C LEU A 593 -32.20 6.28 24.65
N GLY A 594 -31.68 7.41 25.13
CA GLY A 594 -31.24 8.53 24.27
C GLY A 594 -30.07 8.18 23.37
N ASN A 595 -29.24 7.20 23.75
CA ASN A 595 -28.09 6.76 22.97
C ASN A 595 -28.24 5.33 22.39
N THR A 596 -29.37 4.65 22.70
CA THR A 596 -29.68 3.33 22.16
C THR A 596 -30.30 3.44 20.77
N ASN A 597 -29.74 2.69 19.82
CA ASN A 597 -30.27 2.71 18.44
C ASN A 597 -30.03 1.39 17.69
N THR A 598 -30.86 1.21 16.67
CA THR A 598 -30.66 0.16 15.66
C THR A 598 -30.76 0.76 14.28
N SER A 599 -29.94 0.26 13.36
CA SER A 599 -29.93 0.76 12.00
C SER A 599 -29.82 -0.37 10.96
N LYS A 600 -30.58 -0.19 9.88
CA LYS A 600 -30.46 -0.99 8.67
C LYS A 600 -30.20 -0.07 7.49
N LEU A 601 -28.97 -0.13 6.95
CA LEU A 601 -28.55 0.56 5.74
C LEU A 601 -28.56 -0.44 4.59
N SER A 602 -29.15 -0.10 3.47
CA SER A 602 -29.02 -0.86 2.22
C SER A 602 -28.68 0.06 1.06
N ALA A 603 -27.97 -0.48 0.07
CA ALA A 603 -27.67 0.22 -1.16
C ALA A 603 -27.72 -0.72 -2.36
N ASP A 604 -28.44 -0.30 -3.39
CA ASP A 604 -28.48 -0.92 -4.71
C ASP A 604 -27.73 -0.03 -5.69
N ILE A 605 -26.73 -0.59 -6.34
CA ILE A 605 -25.81 0.16 -7.19
C ILE A 605 -25.75 -0.50 -8.57
N HIS A 606 -26.21 0.22 -9.57
CA HIS A 606 -26.08 -0.15 -10.97
C HIS A 606 -24.94 0.64 -11.57
N MET A 607 -23.97 -0.05 -12.19
CA MET A 607 -22.78 0.55 -12.76
C MET A 607 -22.65 0.15 -14.23
N ILE A 608 -22.53 1.16 -15.07
CA ILE A 608 -22.17 0.99 -16.49
C ILE A 608 -20.71 1.40 -16.63
N LYS A 609 -19.88 0.46 -17.08
CA LYS A 609 -18.44 0.62 -17.21
C LYS A 609 -18.03 0.51 -18.66
N GLY A 610 -17.29 1.49 -19.16
CA GLY A 610 -16.68 1.47 -20.47
C GLY A 610 -15.16 1.48 -20.37
N SER A 611 -14.47 0.99 -21.36
CA SER A 611 -13.07 1.31 -21.60
C SER A 611 -12.80 1.43 -23.09
N LEU A 612 -11.95 2.38 -23.46
CA LEU A 612 -11.42 2.56 -24.80
C LEU A 612 -9.91 2.83 -24.64
N SER A 613 -9.11 1.92 -25.12
CA SER A 613 -7.66 2.02 -25.09
C SER A 613 -7.12 2.03 -26.50
N TYR A 614 -6.27 3.01 -26.81
CA TYR A 614 -5.53 3.12 -28.04
C TYR A 614 -4.04 2.98 -27.77
N ASP A 615 -3.38 2.03 -28.41
CA ASP A 615 -1.97 1.71 -28.24
C ASP A 615 -1.28 1.75 -29.61
N ASN A 616 -0.31 2.65 -29.79
CA ASN A 616 0.38 2.83 -31.03
C ASN A 616 1.84 3.26 -30.84
N GLU A 617 2.69 2.78 -31.74
CA GLU A 617 4.07 3.24 -31.87
C GLU A 617 4.11 4.48 -32.78
N LEU A 618 4.61 5.59 -32.25
CA LEU A 618 4.78 6.85 -32.96
C LEU A 618 6.08 6.87 -33.77
N PRO A 619 6.22 7.75 -34.79
CA PRO A 619 7.49 8.00 -35.45
C PRO A 619 8.59 8.29 -34.43
N GLY A 620 9.78 7.71 -34.60
CA GLY A 620 10.88 7.82 -33.64
C GLY A 620 10.87 6.75 -32.52
N GLY A 621 9.95 5.76 -32.57
CA GLY A 621 9.93 4.62 -31.67
C GLY A 621 9.35 4.93 -30.28
N MET A 622 8.61 6.01 -30.12
CA MET A 622 7.84 6.28 -28.90
C MET A 622 6.54 5.49 -28.94
N ARG A 623 6.20 4.77 -27.86
CA ARG A 623 4.91 4.10 -27.67
C ARG A 623 3.96 5.00 -26.92
N LEU A 624 2.80 5.29 -27.51
CA LEU A 624 1.72 6.07 -26.90
C LEU A 624 0.53 5.15 -26.59
N ILE A 625 0.09 5.19 -25.32
CA ILE A 625 -1.13 4.55 -24.89
C ILE A 625 -2.07 5.64 -24.36
N LEU A 626 -3.27 5.70 -24.92
CA LEU A 626 -4.36 6.54 -24.43
C LEU A 626 -5.46 5.60 -23.93
N ASP A 627 -5.90 5.80 -22.69
CA ASP A 627 -6.90 4.94 -22.08
C ASP A 627 -8.01 5.79 -21.42
N PHE A 628 -9.23 5.62 -21.91
CA PHE A 628 -10.41 6.30 -21.37
C PHE A 628 -11.35 5.26 -20.75
N ARG A 629 -11.64 5.42 -19.46
CA ARG A 629 -12.45 4.50 -18.66
C ARG A 629 -13.61 5.23 -18.00
N PRO A 630 -14.71 5.47 -18.70
CA PRO A 630 -15.90 6.04 -18.08
C PRO A 630 -16.60 5.00 -17.22
N GLU A 631 -17.04 5.41 -16.04
CA GLU A 631 -17.83 4.59 -15.14
C GLU A 631 -18.99 5.44 -14.59
N PHE A 632 -20.22 5.06 -14.88
CA PHE A 632 -21.42 5.76 -14.43
C PHE A 632 -22.19 4.90 -13.44
N HIS A 633 -22.47 5.45 -12.26
CA HIS A 633 -23.17 4.80 -11.17
C HIS A 633 -24.58 5.39 -11.00
N ILE A 634 -25.57 4.53 -10.90
CA ILE A 634 -26.88 4.86 -10.34
C ILE A 634 -26.97 4.14 -8.99
N ARG A 635 -27.00 4.91 -7.91
CA ARG A 635 -26.96 4.38 -6.54
C ARG A 635 -28.21 4.80 -5.80
N ARG A 636 -29.03 3.82 -5.38
CA ARG A 636 -30.14 3.98 -4.47
C ARG A 636 -29.70 3.51 -3.08
N ARG A 637 -29.79 4.38 -2.08
CA ARG A 637 -29.46 4.09 -0.69
C ARG A 637 -30.69 4.32 0.17
N SER A 638 -30.92 3.42 1.13
CA SER A 638 -31.97 3.58 2.13
C SER A 638 -31.38 3.24 3.50
N LEU A 639 -31.69 4.07 4.47
CA LEU A 639 -31.42 3.86 5.88
C LEU A 639 -32.75 3.84 6.66
N ARG A 640 -32.94 2.80 7.44
CA ARG A 640 -33.93 2.79 8.49
C ARG A 640 -33.20 2.87 9.82
N TYR A 641 -33.38 3.97 10.52
CA TYR A 641 -32.79 4.24 11.81
C TYR A 641 -33.89 4.27 12.86
N ASN A 642 -33.77 3.43 13.88
CA ASN A 642 -34.70 3.38 15.01
C ASN A 642 -33.93 3.82 16.24
N ALA A 643 -34.49 4.77 16.96
CA ALA A 643 -33.92 5.36 18.17
C ALA A 643 -35.08 5.77 19.10
N PHE A 644 -34.75 6.56 20.10
CA PHE A 644 -35.74 7.12 21.03
C PHE A 644 -35.55 8.64 21.10
N GLU A 645 -36.62 9.39 21.00
CA GLU A 645 -36.62 10.85 21.18
C GLU A 645 -37.20 11.25 22.53
N PRO A 646 -36.62 12.26 23.20
CA PRO A 646 -37.14 12.75 24.47
C PRO A 646 -38.49 13.50 24.26
N GLU A 647 -39.53 13.13 25.00
CA GLU A 647 -40.80 13.84 25.11
C GLU A 647 -41.11 14.12 26.57
N GLY A 648 -40.69 15.30 27.06
CA GLY A 648 -40.72 15.64 28.49
C GLY A 648 -39.74 14.79 29.30
N ALA A 649 -40.30 13.97 30.24
CA ALA A 649 -39.51 13.05 31.07
C ALA A 649 -39.41 11.62 30.49
N GLU A 650 -40.06 11.34 29.36
CA GLU A 650 -40.12 10.01 28.76
C GLU A 650 -39.36 9.97 27.43
N PHE A 651 -38.98 8.76 26.98
CA PHE A 651 -38.37 8.53 25.68
C PHE A 651 -39.31 7.72 24.80
N LEU A 652 -39.73 8.29 23.69
CA LEU A 652 -40.62 7.61 22.73
C LEU A 652 -39.83 7.00 21.56
N PRO A 653 -40.18 5.78 21.15
CA PRO A 653 -39.54 5.14 20.02
C PRO A 653 -39.83 5.89 18.71
N VAL A 654 -38.79 6.20 17.94
CA VAL A 654 -38.89 6.86 16.64
C VAL A 654 -38.22 6.02 15.57
N ALA A 655 -38.81 6.01 14.39
CA ALA A 655 -38.22 5.37 13.21
C ALA A 655 -37.99 6.41 12.10
N ILE A 656 -36.74 6.66 11.76
CA ILE A 656 -36.38 7.67 10.77
C ILE A 656 -35.93 6.96 9.48
N PRO A 657 -36.73 7.01 8.42
CA PRO A 657 -36.33 6.53 7.12
C PRO A 657 -35.60 7.64 6.34
N VAL A 658 -34.45 7.33 5.78
CA VAL A 658 -33.74 8.23 4.85
C VAL A 658 -33.50 7.51 3.54
N GLU A 659 -33.98 8.07 2.44
CA GLU A 659 -33.73 7.52 1.11
C GLU A 659 -33.01 8.55 0.22
N ARG A 660 -32.02 8.10 -0.53
CA ARG A 660 -31.27 8.92 -1.48
C ARG A 660 -30.97 8.13 -2.76
N THR A 661 -31.34 8.72 -3.89
CA THR A 661 -30.93 8.21 -5.21
C THR A 661 -30.04 9.21 -5.88
N SER A 662 -28.95 8.77 -6.46
CA SER A 662 -27.99 9.62 -7.16
C SER A 662 -27.43 8.93 -8.40
N GLY A 663 -27.26 9.72 -9.47
CA GLY A 663 -26.54 9.31 -10.66
C GLY A 663 -25.26 10.15 -10.81
N SER A 664 -24.11 9.54 -10.97
CA SER A 664 -22.85 10.24 -11.09
C SER A 664 -21.78 9.44 -11.82
N PHE A 665 -20.86 10.14 -12.47
CA PHE A 665 -19.60 9.53 -12.87
C PHE A 665 -18.74 9.30 -11.62
N ASN A 666 -18.21 8.08 -11.49
CA ASN A 666 -17.36 7.72 -10.36
C ASN A 666 -16.23 6.81 -10.85
N ASN A 667 -15.01 7.02 -10.32
CA ASN A 667 -13.79 6.31 -10.77
C ASN A 667 -13.51 6.40 -12.28
N SER A 668 -14.08 7.41 -12.97
CA SER A 668 -13.80 7.60 -14.40
C SER A 668 -12.41 8.18 -14.60
N ASN A 669 -11.62 7.55 -15.46
CA ASN A 669 -10.21 7.88 -15.67
C ASN A 669 -9.94 8.22 -17.13
N PHE A 670 -9.03 9.16 -17.35
CA PHE A 670 -8.33 9.36 -18.62
C PHE A 670 -6.82 9.26 -18.39
N ILE A 671 -6.17 8.30 -19.04
CA ILE A 671 -4.77 7.97 -18.83
C ILE A 671 -3.99 8.19 -20.12
N ILE A 672 -2.83 8.82 -20.00
CA ILE A 672 -1.83 8.97 -21.06
C ILE A 672 -0.55 8.31 -20.59
N ASN A 673 -0.02 7.39 -21.38
CA ASN A 673 1.26 6.76 -21.10
C ASN A 673 2.12 6.84 -22.35
N LEU A 674 3.25 7.55 -22.26
CA LEU A 674 4.21 7.74 -23.37
C LEU A 674 5.56 7.18 -22.92
N ARG A 675 6.12 6.27 -23.69
CA ARG A 675 7.41 5.61 -23.38
C ARG A 675 8.33 5.61 -24.58
N SER A 676 9.64 5.81 -24.37
CA SER A 676 10.63 5.63 -25.42
C SER A 676 10.83 4.13 -25.74
N LYS A 677 11.31 3.83 -26.94
CA LYS A 677 11.60 2.45 -27.39
C LYS A 677 12.62 1.76 -26.48
N ASP A 678 13.63 2.46 -26.03
CA ASP A 678 14.64 1.97 -25.08
C ASP A 678 14.17 2.06 -23.61
N LYS A 679 12.92 2.56 -23.38
CA LYS A 679 12.25 2.69 -22.08
C LYS A 679 13.00 3.49 -21.02
N LYS A 680 14.00 4.23 -21.43
CA LYS A 680 14.68 5.16 -20.55
C LYS A 680 13.84 6.39 -20.21
N PHE A 681 12.96 6.79 -21.11
CA PHE A 681 12.02 7.87 -20.88
C PHE A 681 10.59 7.33 -20.72
N GLY A 682 9.88 7.82 -19.71
CA GLY A 682 8.47 7.55 -19.46
C GLY A 682 7.74 8.79 -19.00
N LEU A 683 6.56 9.05 -19.56
CA LEU A 683 5.60 10.03 -19.08
C LEU A 683 4.28 9.32 -18.84
N TYR A 684 3.74 9.49 -17.65
CA TYR A 684 2.44 8.98 -17.25
C TYR A 684 1.59 10.13 -16.73
N ALA A 685 0.39 10.30 -17.26
CA ALA A 685 -0.58 11.27 -16.77
C ALA A 685 -1.93 10.57 -16.57
N ASN A 686 -2.63 10.92 -15.50
CA ASN A 686 -3.95 10.39 -15.18
C ASN A 686 -4.84 11.53 -14.67
N TYR A 687 -6.01 11.67 -15.26
CA TYR A 687 -7.08 12.52 -14.75
C TYR A 687 -8.24 11.64 -14.32
N LYS A 688 -8.70 11.80 -13.08
CA LYS A 688 -9.75 10.99 -12.46
C LYS A 688 -10.84 11.87 -11.90
N VAL A 689 -12.09 11.44 -12.06
CA VAL A 689 -13.25 12.03 -11.38
C VAL A 689 -13.89 10.99 -10.47
N SER A 690 -14.29 11.39 -9.28
CA SER A 690 -14.97 10.53 -8.30
C SER A 690 -16.00 11.31 -7.50
N THR A 691 -16.97 10.57 -6.94
CA THR A 691 -18.01 11.11 -6.07
C THR A 691 -17.86 10.48 -4.70
N GLU A 692 -17.74 11.30 -3.66
CA GLU A 692 -17.83 10.90 -2.28
C GLU A 692 -19.30 11.05 -1.83
N TYR A 693 -19.88 9.95 -1.39
CA TYR A 693 -21.28 9.93 -0.97
C TYR A 693 -21.40 10.28 0.50
N ALA A 694 -22.21 11.29 0.82
CA ALA A 694 -22.52 11.64 2.21
C ALA A 694 -23.12 10.43 2.96
N SER A 695 -22.66 10.19 4.19
CA SER A 695 -23.20 9.13 5.03
C SER A 695 -24.67 9.39 5.35
N LEU A 696 -25.52 8.38 5.22
CA LEU A 696 -26.95 8.53 5.60
C LEU A 696 -27.11 8.61 7.13
N THR A 697 -26.19 8.04 7.89
CA THR A 697 -26.19 8.18 9.36
C THR A 697 -25.87 9.60 9.80
N ASP A 698 -25.00 10.31 9.07
CA ASP A 698 -24.69 11.71 9.38
C ASP A 698 -25.84 12.68 9.04
N MET A 699 -26.90 12.16 8.41
CA MET A 699 -28.11 12.91 8.10
C MET A 699 -29.21 12.77 9.18
N ILE A 700 -28.99 11.90 10.17
CA ILE A 700 -29.96 11.67 11.25
C ILE A 700 -29.76 12.74 12.31
N ASP A 701 -30.77 13.60 12.47
CA ASP A 701 -30.73 14.71 13.44
C ASP A 701 -31.15 14.25 14.84
N ILE A 702 -30.46 13.24 15.35
CA ILE A 702 -30.57 12.81 16.76
C ILE A 702 -29.17 12.98 17.35
N PRO A 703 -29.02 13.77 18.41
CA PRO A 703 -27.71 13.99 19.04
C PRO A 703 -27.21 12.70 19.69
N ASN A 704 -25.96 12.39 19.44
CA ASN A 704 -25.24 11.36 20.19
C ASN A 704 -24.48 12.03 21.36
N THR A 705 -24.88 11.73 22.56
CA THR A 705 -24.34 12.30 23.82
C THR A 705 -23.57 11.28 24.65
N THR A 706 -23.11 10.17 24.04
CA THR A 706 -22.33 9.13 24.74
C THR A 706 -21.04 9.68 25.32
N ASP A 707 -20.44 10.68 24.72
CA ASP A 707 -19.36 11.49 25.30
C ASP A 707 -19.88 12.91 25.53
N PRO A 708 -20.11 13.33 26.79
CA PRO A 708 -20.67 14.66 27.10
C PRO A 708 -19.78 15.83 26.68
N LEU A 709 -18.49 15.63 26.47
CA LEU A 709 -17.59 16.68 25.98
C LEU A 709 -17.56 16.77 24.45
N ASN A 710 -18.09 15.76 23.73
CA ASN A 710 -18.08 15.66 22.28
C ASN A 710 -19.42 15.16 21.75
N ILE A 711 -20.38 16.05 21.60
CA ILE A 711 -21.75 15.76 21.15
C ILE A 711 -21.78 15.79 19.63
N TRP A 712 -22.48 14.84 19.02
CA TRP A 712 -22.59 14.75 17.57
C TRP A 712 -24.02 14.96 17.10
N HIS A 713 -24.17 15.87 16.15
CA HIS A 713 -25.45 16.17 15.48
C HIS A 713 -25.42 15.73 14.03
N GLY A 714 -26.57 15.27 13.52
CA GLY A 714 -26.74 14.99 12.10
C GLY A 714 -27.05 16.25 11.29
N ASN A 715 -26.93 16.14 9.98
CA ASN A 715 -27.28 17.19 9.02
C ASN A 715 -28.05 16.61 7.84
N PRO A 716 -29.41 16.75 7.83
CA PRO A 716 -30.26 16.23 6.76
C PRO A 716 -29.96 16.82 5.37
N ASP A 717 -29.36 18.01 5.31
CA ASP A 717 -29.07 18.74 4.07
C ASP A 717 -27.77 18.35 3.36
N LEU A 718 -27.06 17.34 3.86
CA LEU A 718 -25.80 16.89 3.28
C LEU A 718 -25.96 16.47 1.81
N LYS A 719 -25.02 16.94 1.00
CA LYS A 719 -24.91 16.61 -0.43
C LYS A 719 -23.61 15.84 -0.69
N ASN A 720 -23.64 14.98 -1.72
CA ASN A 720 -22.45 14.27 -2.14
C ASN A 720 -21.36 15.26 -2.59
N ALA A 721 -20.12 14.96 -2.23
CA ALA A 721 -18.94 15.70 -2.69
C ALA A 721 -18.48 15.16 -4.05
N PHE A 722 -17.84 16.02 -4.82
CA PHE A 722 -17.25 15.68 -6.12
C PHE A 722 -15.77 15.98 -6.11
N MET A 723 -14.95 14.99 -6.45
CA MET A 723 -13.49 15.08 -6.46
C MET A 723 -12.94 14.96 -7.87
N GLN A 724 -11.92 15.74 -8.16
CA GLN A 724 -11.15 15.72 -9.39
C GLN A 724 -9.68 15.61 -9.04
N ASP A 725 -9.03 14.58 -9.55
CA ASP A 725 -7.62 14.30 -9.32
C ASP A 725 -6.87 14.37 -10.66
N ALA A 726 -5.76 15.05 -10.68
CA ALA A 726 -4.84 15.08 -11.81
C ALA A 726 -3.44 14.70 -11.32
N PHE A 727 -2.83 13.73 -11.99
CA PHE A 727 -1.49 13.26 -11.69
C PHE A 727 -0.65 13.21 -12.95
N ILE A 728 0.59 13.68 -12.87
CA ILE A 728 1.56 13.56 -13.93
C ILE A 728 2.91 13.16 -13.36
N THR A 729 3.61 12.23 -13.98
CA THR A 729 4.99 11.90 -13.65
C THR A 729 5.79 11.71 -14.94
N CYS A 730 7.03 12.19 -14.90
CA CYS A 730 8.03 12.04 -15.94
C CYS A 730 9.25 11.37 -15.33
N SER A 731 9.77 10.33 -15.97
CA SER A 731 10.97 9.63 -15.53
C SER A 731 11.97 9.48 -16.68
N TYR A 732 13.25 9.59 -16.34
CA TYR A 732 14.35 9.38 -17.27
C TYR A 732 15.46 8.60 -16.60
N THR A 733 15.81 7.44 -17.18
CA THR A 733 16.75 6.48 -16.59
C THR A 733 17.91 6.17 -17.54
N PRO A 734 18.80 7.14 -17.86
CA PRO A 734 20.02 6.85 -18.61
C PRO A 734 20.99 6.05 -17.73
N LYS A 735 22.08 5.55 -18.31
CA LYS A 735 23.07 4.70 -17.59
C LYS A 735 23.32 5.17 -16.14
N ASN A 736 23.07 4.29 -15.17
CA ASN A 736 23.34 4.51 -13.74
C ASN A 736 22.76 5.80 -13.15
N THR A 737 21.75 6.40 -13.81
CA THR A 737 21.10 7.62 -13.37
C THR A 737 19.59 7.40 -13.34
N TYR A 738 18.92 7.88 -12.30
CA TYR A 738 17.47 7.92 -12.19
C TYR A 738 17.04 9.36 -11.93
N ILE A 739 16.14 9.86 -12.74
CA ILE A 739 15.51 11.18 -12.60
C ILE A 739 14.01 10.97 -12.69
N ALA A 740 13.27 11.44 -11.71
CA ALA A 740 11.81 11.47 -11.75
C ALA A 740 11.30 12.81 -11.22
N ILE A 741 10.27 13.33 -11.89
CA ILE A 741 9.53 14.52 -11.48
C ILE A 741 8.06 14.17 -11.57
N GLY A 742 7.31 14.43 -10.51
CA GLY A 742 5.88 14.22 -10.48
C GLY A 742 5.13 15.39 -9.87
N ALA A 743 3.88 15.55 -10.28
CA ALA A 743 2.95 16.48 -9.70
C ALA A 743 1.56 15.85 -9.57
N PHE A 744 0.86 16.20 -8.51
CA PHE A 744 -0.51 15.80 -8.22
C PHE A 744 -1.32 17.03 -7.84
N MET A 745 -2.56 17.08 -8.29
CA MET A 745 -3.52 18.09 -7.91
C MET A 745 -4.87 17.46 -7.63
N GLN A 746 -5.47 17.81 -6.51
CA GLN A 746 -6.84 17.43 -6.15
C GLN A 746 -7.68 18.67 -5.92
N SER A 747 -8.92 18.65 -6.38
CA SER A 747 -9.93 19.68 -6.09
C SER A 747 -11.23 19.02 -5.66
N GLN A 748 -11.84 19.53 -4.59
CA GLN A 748 -13.09 19.04 -4.05
C GLN A 748 -14.18 20.12 -4.12
N SER A 749 -15.33 19.76 -4.68
CA SER A 749 -16.55 20.55 -4.62
C SER A 749 -17.51 19.93 -3.62
N ARG A 750 -18.12 20.76 -2.76
CA ARG A 750 -19.01 20.31 -1.69
C ARG A 750 -18.35 19.28 -0.77
N ALA A 751 -17.06 19.47 -0.44
CA ALA A 751 -16.32 18.62 0.47
C ALA A 751 -17.10 18.44 1.79
N LEU A 752 -17.13 17.21 2.30
CA LEU A 752 -17.75 16.87 3.58
C LEU A 752 -16.74 17.16 4.68
N VAL A 753 -17.01 18.20 5.48
CA VAL A 753 -16.11 18.65 6.54
C VAL A 753 -16.82 18.54 7.88
N LYS A 754 -16.15 17.97 8.87
CA LYS A 754 -16.60 17.95 10.25
C LYS A 754 -16.27 19.31 10.87
N GLY A 755 -17.30 20.05 11.21
CA GLY A 755 -17.18 21.28 11.96
C GLY A 755 -17.64 21.08 13.40
N TYR A 756 -17.35 22.06 14.28
CA TYR A 756 -17.86 22.07 15.63
C TYR A 756 -18.06 23.48 16.18
N THR A 757 -18.95 23.58 17.16
CA THR A 757 -19.01 24.74 18.06
C THR A 757 -18.35 24.38 19.38
N PHE A 758 -17.59 25.29 19.95
CA PHE A 758 -16.89 25.11 21.21
C PHE A 758 -17.53 26.02 22.27
N ASN A 759 -17.88 25.42 23.39
CA ASN A 759 -18.31 26.15 24.57
C ASN A 759 -17.11 26.46 25.46
N SER A 760 -16.73 27.73 25.56
CA SER A 760 -15.54 28.15 26.27
C SER A 760 -15.61 27.94 27.80
N ALA A 761 -16.81 27.87 28.39
CA ALA A 761 -16.99 27.66 29.80
C ALA A 761 -16.89 26.20 30.26
N THR A 762 -17.30 25.25 29.38
CA THR A 762 -17.36 23.82 29.72
C THR A 762 -16.37 22.95 28.96
N GLY A 763 -15.85 23.44 27.84
CA GLY A 763 -15.02 22.69 26.90
C GLY A 763 -15.81 21.72 26.02
N VAL A 764 -17.15 21.77 26.05
CA VAL A 764 -18.01 20.93 25.21
C VAL A 764 -17.87 21.32 23.74
N ARG A 765 -17.78 20.33 22.88
CA ARG A 765 -17.77 20.48 21.42
C ARG A 765 -19.00 19.80 20.80
N ASP A 766 -19.82 20.61 20.10
CA ASP A 766 -20.93 20.12 19.32
C ASP A 766 -20.53 19.97 17.86
N PHE A 767 -20.37 18.76 17.40
CA PHE A 767 -19.91 18.42 16.06
C PHE A 767 -21.05 18.25 15.07
N GLN A 768 -20.83 18.69 13.84
CA GLN A 768 -21.73 18.44 12.72
C GLN A 768 -20.94 18.34 11.41
N THR A 769 -21.33 17.42 10.53
CA THR A 769 -20.80 17.36 9.17
C THR A 769 -21.50 18.38 8.29
N VAL A 770 -20.75 19.18 7.51
CA VAL A 770 -21.28 20.20 6.59
C VAL A 770 -20.59 20.14 5.24
N ASN A 771 -21.26 20.62 4.18
CA ASN A 771 -20.65 20.75 2.86
C ASN A 771 -19.95 22.10 2.70
N VAL A 772 -18.70 22.06 2.25
CA VAL A 772 -17.90 23.27 1.97
C VAL A 772 -17.25 23.21 0.59
N ASN A 773 -16.91 24.35 0.03
CA ASN A 773 -16.14 24.47 -1.20
C ASN A 773 -14.79 25.14 -0.92
N GLY A 774 -13.78 24.82 -1.75
CA GLY A 774 -12.48 25.49 -1.72
C GLY A 774 -11.34 24.61 -1.27
N ASN A 775 -11.60 23.33 -0.92
CA ASN A 775 -10.56 22.37 -0.60
C ASN A 775 -9.76 22.02 -1.86
N ARG A 776 -8.43 22.16 -1.77
CA ARG A 776 -7.49 21.86 -2.84
C ARG A 776 -6.21 21.31 -2.24
N GLU A 777 -5.60 20.40 -2.96
CA GLU A 777 -4.29 19.85 -2.68
C GLU A 777 -3.43 19.95 -3.94
N PHE A 778 -2.18 20.33 -3.77
CA PHE A 778 -1.17 20.27 -4.81
C PHE A 778 0.11 19.73 -4.19
N ASN A 779 0.68 18.69 -4.78
CA ASN A 779 1.99 18.22 -4.39
C ASN A 779 2.89 17.99 -5.61
N THR A 780 4.19 18.13 -5.40
CA THR A 780 5.19 17.83 -6.41
C THR A 780 6.42 17.20 -5.75
N HIS A 781 7.08 16.33 -6.49
CA HIS A 781 8.30 15.72 -6.01
C HIS A 781 9.36 15.62 -7.12
N ILE A 782 10.61 15.66 -6.70
CA ILE A 782 11.80 15.45 -7.52
C ILE A 782 12.62 14.34 -6.86
N ASN A 783 12.99 13.33 -7.63
CA ASN A 783 13.87 12.26 -7.20
C ASN A 783 15.04 12.17 -8.18
N LEU A 784 16.25 12.37 -7.68
CA LEU A 784 17.50 12.32 -8.44
C LEU A 784 18.43 11.32 -7.77
N GLN A 785 18.93 10.38 -8.55
CA GLN A 785 19.93 9.42 -8.08
C GLN A 785 20.93 9.15 -9.19
N LYS A 786 22.21 9.07 -8.83
CA LYS A 786 23.26 8.69 -9.77
C LYS A 786 24.31 7.82 -9.09
N THR A 787 24.77 6.79 -9.79
CA THR A 787 25.85 5.94 -9.32
C THR A 787 27.10 6.25 -10.14
N PHE A 788 28.18 6.65 -9.45
CA PHE A 788 29.51 6.83 -9.99
C PHE A 788 30.37 5.64 -9.59
N THR A 789 31.01 4.99 -10.54
CA THR A 789 31.92 3.86 -10.29
C THR A 789 33.29 4.21 -10.85
N PHE A 790 34.32 4.19 -9.99
CA PHE A 790 35.70 4.47 -10.35
C PHE A 790 36.62 3.47 -9.68
N GLY A 791 36.95 2.42 -10.42
CA GLY A 791 37.76 1.30 -9.93
C GLY A 791 37.03 0.53 -8.82
N ILE A 792 37.63 0.52 -7.62
CA ILE A 792 37.08 -0.16 -6.43
C ILE A 792 36.13 0.73 -5.63
N HIS A 793 35.94 1.96 -6.04
CA HIS A 793 35.09 2.95 -5.37
C HIS A 793 33.74 3.08 -6.07
N GLU A 794 32.67 3.19 -5.29
CA GLU A 794 31.34 3.52 -5.76
C GLU A 794 30.78 4.64 -4.88
N LEU A 795 30.24 5.69 -5.52
CA LEU A 795 29.63 6.82 -4.86
C LEU A 795 28.21 6.98 -5.42
N ARG A 796 27.21 7.05 -4.55
CA ARG A 796 25.79 7.14 -4.93
C ARG A 796 25.08 8.27 -4.18
N PRO A 797 25.15 9.52 -4.71
CA PRO A 797 24.32 10.59 -4.23
C PRO A 797 22.84 10.38 -4.62
N MET A 798 21.96 10.73 -3.70
CA MET A 798 20.51 10.71 -3.86
C MET A 798 19.93 12.01 -3.30
N VAL A 799 18.97 12.60 -4.03
CA VAL A 799 18.22 13.78 -3.63
C VAL A 799 16.74 13.52 -3.85
N TYR A 800 15.97 13.65 -2.81
CA TYR A 800 14.52 13.62 -2.86
C TYR A 800 13.98 14.92 -2.25
N LEU A 801 13.19 15.64 -3.02
CA LEU A 801 12.51 16.84 -2.60
C LEU A 801 11.01 16.65 -2.82
N HIS A 802 10.20 17.00 -1.86
CA HIS A 802 8.76 16.89 -1.94
C HIS A 802 8.14 18.15 -1.35
N TYR A 803 7.22 18.77 -2.08
CA TYR A 803 6.48 19.93 -1.64
C TYR A 803 4.98 19.62 -1.70
N ASN A 804 4.28 19.85 -0.60
CA ASN A 804 2.84 19.75 -0.49
C ASN A 804 2.25 21.12 -0.16
N TYR A 805 1.21 21.48 -0.86
CA TYR A 805 0.36 22.60 -0.56
C TYR A 805 -1.06 22.10 -0.34
N PHE A 806 -1.61 22.36 0.83
CA PHE A 806 -2.98 22.06 1.20
C PHE A 806 -3.75 23.36 1.45
N ARG A 807 -4.92 23.47 0.85
CA ARG A 807 -5.90 24.49 1.18
C ARG A 807 -7.21 23.80 1.51
N TYR A 808 -7.69 23.99 2.73
CA TYR A 808 -8.92 23.37 3.18
C TYR A 808 -9.73 24.29 4.08
N ALA A 809 -11.05 24.08 4.06
CA ALA A 809 -11.97 24.81 4.89
C ALA A 809 -12.08 24.16 6.26
N ASN A 810 -12.03 24.99 7.30
CA ASN A 810 -12.35 24.65 8.66
C ASN A 810 -13.68 25.31 9.04
N MET A 811 -14.52 24.60 9.81
CA MET A 811 -15.84 25.06 10.25
C MET A 811 -15.86 25.07 11.78
N ILE A 812 -15.56 26.19 12.38
CA ILE A 812 -15.48 26.35 13.86
C ILE A 812 -16.33 27.54 14.31
N GLY A 813 -17.05 27.35 15.40
CA GLY A 813 -17.68 28.40 16.18
C GLY A 813 -17.15 28.36 17.61
N GLU A 814 -17.03 29.51 18.27
CA GLU A 814 -16.76 29.65 19.69
C GLU A 814 -17.88 30.46 20.30
N ASP A 815 -18.63 29.87 21.25
CA ASP A 815 -19.82 30.43 21.88
C ASP A 815 -20.84 31.04 20.88
N GLY A 816 -20.92 30.42 19.69
CA GLY A 816 -21.78 30.90 18.61
C GLY A 816 -21.70 30.02 17.36
N PRO A 817 -22.34 30.39 16.25
CA PRO A 817 -22.47 29.55 15.08
C PRO A 817 -21.11 29.27 14.42
N MET A 818 -21.01 28.10 13.77
CA MET A 818 -19.83 27.74 12.97
C MET A 818 -19.59 28.71 11.82
N ASN A 819 -18.36 29.16 11.66
CA ASN A 819 -17.92 30.04 10.60
C ASN A 819 -16.86 29.33 9.74
N LYS A 820 -16.92 29.56 8.44
CA LYS A 820 -15.93 29.02 7.51
C LYS A 820 -14.64 29.80 7.58
N GLN A 821 -13.55 29.09 7.82
CA GLN A 821 -12.18 29.61 7.82
C GLN A 821 -11.34 28.82 6.84
N MET A 822 -10.51 29.49 6.03
CA MET A 822 -9.61 28.79 5.13
C MET A 822 -8.22 28.68 5.76
N VAL A 823 -7.67 27.47 5.71
CA VAL A 823 -6.31 27.17 6.14
C VAL A 823 -5.47 26.82 4.92
N ASN A 824 -4.30 27.44 4.82
CA ASN A 824 -3.28 27.11 3.84
C ASN A 824 -2.10 26.48 4.59
N SER A 825 -1.66 25.31 4.17
CA SER A 825 -0.51 24.63 4.73
C SER A 825 0.48 24.28 3.65
N ASN A 826 1.74 24.61 3.90
CA ASN A 826 2.88 24.24 3.06
C ASN A 826 3.72 23.24 3.83
N ASP A 827 4.09 22.14 3.21
CA ASP A 827 4.94 21.12 3.80
C ASP A 827 6.07 20.81 2.79
N PHE A 828 7.29 21.12 3.18
CA PHE A 828 8.48 20.87 2.37
C PHE A 828 9.33 19.80 3.02
N MET A 829 9.39 18.63 2.38
CA MET A 829 10.21 17.51 2.79
C MET A 829 11.46 17.43 1.90
N TYR A 830 12.59 17.19 2.52
CA TYR A 830 13.86 16.99 1.82
C TYR A 830 14.62 15.81 2.39
N GLN A 831 15.29 15.12 1.50
CA GLN A 831 16.22 14.05 1.84
C GLN A 831 17.39 14.09 0.88
N ILE A 832 18.57 14.30 1.42
CA ILE A 832 19.82 14.33 0.67
C ILE A 832 20.74 13.33 1.33
N MET A 833 21.21 12.34 0.59
CA MET A 833 22.11 11.34 1.13
C MET A 833 23.14 10.89 0.10
N THR A 834 24.21 10.30 0.59
CA THR A 834 25.26 9.73 -0.23
C THR A 834 25.71 8.43 0.40
N ASP A 835 25.65 7.36 -0.37
CA ASP A 835 26.29 6.09 -0.05
C ASP A 835 27.66 6.04 -0.72
N TYR A 836 28.71 5.76 0.04
CA TYR A 836 30.03 5.46 -0.47
C TYR A 836 30.40 4.01 -0.16
N THR A 837 30.79 3.25 -1.16
CA THR A 837 31.19 1.85 -1.01
C THR A 837 32.60 1.64 -1.56
N LEU A 838 33.45 1.00 -0.75
CA LEU A 838 34.82 0.66 -1.10
C LEU A 838 34.97 -0.86 -1.19
N LEU A 839 35.59 -1.36 -2.27
CA LEU A 839 35.86 -2.79 -2.52
C LEU A 839 34.60 -3.69 -2.42
N GLN A 840 33.41 -3.12 -2.40
CA GLN A 840 32.15 -3.83 -2.08
C GLN A 840 32.19 -4.57 -0.72
N LYS A 841 33.04 -4.08 0.20
CA LYS A 841 33.23 -4.63 1.56
C LYS A 841 32.95 -3.61 2.65
N TYR A 842 33.14 -2.33 2.36
CA TYR A 842 32.97 -1.24 3.31
C TYR A 842 32.00 -0.23 2.74
N SER A 843 30.90 0.03 3.43
CA SER A 843 29.90 1.00 3.03
C SER A 843 29.71 2.03 4.13
N PHE A 844 29.68 3.29 3.74
CA PHE A 844 29.44 4.44 4.60
C PHE A 844 28.33 5.28 3.97
N MET A 845 27.33 5.64 4.74
CA MET A 845 26.26 6.51 4.31
C MET A 845 26.18 7.71 5.23
N VAL A 846 26.06 8.87 4.63
CA VAL A 846 25.74 10.14 5.29
C VAL A 846 24.48 10.69 4.64
N GLY A 847 23.53 11.11 5.46
CA GLY A 847 22.28 11.69 4.98
C GLY A 847 21.75 12.79 5.89
N VAL A 848 21.05 13.73 5.27
CA VAL A 848 20.24 14.74 5.96
C VAL A 848 18.84 14.65 5.41
N ARG A 849 17.85 14.56 6.28
CA ARG A 849 16.44 14.60 5.93
C ARG A 849 15.69 15.49 6.89
N GLY A 850 14.63 16.08 6.41
CA GLY A 850 13.80 16.92 7.24
C GLY A 850 12.47 17.27 6.60
N ASN A 851 11.68 17.97 7.39
CA ASN A 851 10.36 18.44 7.01
C ASN A 851 10.17 19.82 7.64
N ASP A 852 9.73 20.79 6.83
CA ASP A 852 9.33 22.13 7.23
C ASP A 852 7.85 22.31 6.93
N ILE A 853 7.04 22.44 7.98
CA ILE A 853 5.61 22.70 7.87
C ILE A 853 5.35 24.15 8.27
N HIS A 854 4.66 24.87 7.39
CA HIS A 854 4.16 26.23 7.63
C HIS A 854 2.66 26.26 7.35
N SER A 855 1.85 26.53 8.36
CA SER A 855 0.40 26.62 8.25
C SER A 855 -0.08 28.00 8.67
N HIS A 856 -0.98 28.57 7.86
CA HIS A 856 -1.58 29.88 8.04
C HIS A 856 -3.11 29.80 7.97
N MET A 857 -3.80 30.33 8.97
CA MET A 857 -5.25 30.43 9.01
C MET A 857 -5.71 31.88 8.83
N GLN A 858 -6.64 32.11 7.91
CA GLN A 858 -7.06 33.44 7.46
C GLN A 858 -7.73 34.32 8.50
N SER A 859 -8.24 33.78 9.63
CA SER A 859 -9.10 34.53 10.54
C SER A 859 -8.50 34.86 11.90
N THR A 860 -7.36 34.29 12.25
CA THR A 860 -6.74 34.53 13.58
C THR A 860 -5.31 34.98 13.42
N LYS A 861 -4.97 36.13 14.03
CA LYS A 861 -3.62 36.72 13.99
C LYS A 861 -2.52 35.83 14.61
N ASN A 862 -2.89 34.80 15.38
CA ASN A 862 -1.97 33.95 16.13
C ASN A 862 -1.93 32.51 15.63
N ALA A 863 -2.49 32.20 14.46
CA ALA A 863 -2.60 30.84 13.93
C ALA A 863 -1.50 30.47 12.93
N ASP A 864 -0.42 31.25 12.87
CA ASP A 864 0.75 30.86 12.08
C ASP A 864 1.57 29.84 12.87
N THR A 865 1.62 28.63 12.37
CA THR A 865 2.38 27.55 13.00
C THR A 865 3.51 27.12 12.10
N ASN A 866 4.71 27.12 12.66
CA ASN A 866 5.91 26.64 12.01
C ASN A 866 6.44 25.43 12.77
N SER A 867 6.76 24.37 12.08
CA SER A 867 7.37 23.19 12.64
C SER A 867 8.45 22.67 11.72
N THR A 868 9.65 22.57 12.24
CA THR A 868 10.79 22.02 11.50
C THR A 868 11.36 20.82 12.23
N ASN A 869 11.57 19.73 11.53
CA ASN A 869 12.40 18.65 12.02
C ASN A 869 13.55 18.38 11.02
N THR A 870 14.74 18.15 11.57
CA THR A 870 15.92 17.79 10.77
C THR A 870 16.60 16.60 11.42
N THR A 871 16.87 15.57 10.63
CA THR A 871 17.60 14.37 11.05
C THR A 871 18.87 14.23 10.25
N ILE A 872 19.99 14.03 10.93
CA ILE A 872 21.26 13.64 10.35
C ILE A 872 21.46 12.14 10.62
N ASP A 873 21.66 11.39 9.57
CA ASP A 873 21.84 9.93 9.62
C ASP A 873 23.26 9.55 9.17
N LEU A 874 23.92 8.74 9.99
CA LEU A 874 25.19 8.12 9.69
C LEU A 874 25.02 6.61 9.75
N ARG A 875 25.50 5.89 8.76
CA ARG A 875 25.45 4.44 8.74
C ARG A 875 26.74 3.86 8.21
N THR A 876 27.17 2.77 8.80
CA THR A 876 28.31 2.02 8.32
C THR A 876 28.00 0.53 8.29
N ASN A 877 28.51 -0.15 7.28
CA ASN A 877 28.47 -1.60 7.16
C ASN A 877 29.83 -2.10 6.68
N LEU A 878 30.51 -2.87 7.52
CA LEU A 878 31.89 -3.28 7.31
C LEU A 878 31.99 -4.81 7.33
N LYS A 879 32.56 -5.39 6.26
CA LYS A 879 33.00 -6.79 6.26
C LYS A 879 34.45 -6.82 6.74
N LEU A 880 34.63 -7.34 7.94
CA LEU A 880 35.90 -7.40 8.62
C LEU A 880 36.58 -8.76 8.36
N PRO A 881 37.90 -8.90 8.64
CA PRO A 881 38.56 -10.20 8.67
C PRO A 881 37.91 -11.18 9.63
N PHE A 882 38.23 -12.46 9.53
CA PHE A 882 37.76 -13.53 10.43
C PHE A 882 36.24 -13.76 10.38
N ASN A 883 35.59 -13.54 9.22
CA ASN A 883 34.15 -13.69 9.02
C ASN A 883 33.29 -12.82 9.96
N LEU A 884 33.85 -11.69 10.39
CA LEU A 884 33.16 -10.70 11.18
C LEU A 884 32.48 -9.67 10.25
N SER A 885 31.32 -9.21 10.63
CA SER A 885 30.70 -8.00 10.07
C SER A 885 30.24 -7.08 11.17
N PHE A 886 30.41 -5.78 10.94
CA PHE A 886 29.98 -4.73 11.84
C PHE A 886 28.95 -3.85 11.12
N PHE A 887 27.86 -3.56 11.80
CA PHE A 887 26.88 -2.56 11.38
C PHE A 887 26.71 -1.54 12.48
N GLY A 888 26.72 -0.25 12.12
CA GLY A 888 26.46 0.86 13.02
C GLY A 888 25.54 1.86 12.35
N GLN A 889 24.60 2.39 13.12
CA GLN A 889 23.68 3.45 12.70
C GLN A 889 23.54 4.47 13.79
N MET A 890 23.72 5.74 13.47
CA MET A 890 23.46 6.87 14.35
C MET A 890 22.51 7.83 13.66
N SER A 891 21.48 8.27 14.36
CA SER A 891 20.50 9.22 13.87
C SER A 891 20.31 10.33 14.90
N TYR A 892 20.68 11.55 14.57
CA TYR A 892 20.44 12.72 15.39
C TYR A 892 19.25 13.50 14.80
N THR A 893 18.19 13.66 15.58
CA THR A 893 17.00 14.43 15.19
C THR A 893 16.86 15.66 16.05
N SER A 894 16.74 16.82 15.42
CA SER A 894 16.43 18.10 16.02
C SER A 894 15.04 18.55 15.59
N TYR A 895 14.25 19.03 16.55
CA TYR A 895 12.92 19.58 16.32
C TYR A 895 12.90 21.06 16.74
N LYS A 896 12.21 21.89 15.95
CA LYS A 896 11.97 23.31 16.22
C LYS A 896 10.48 23.62 16.06
N GLY A 897 9.98 24.67 16.70
CA GLY A 897 8.56 25.05 16.66
C GLY A 897 7.70 24.19 17.59
N THR A 898 8.28 23.71 18.70
CA THR A 898 7.57 23.03 19.77
C THR A 898 7.39 24.04 20.91
N ASP A 899 6.15 24.46 21.13
CA ASP A 899 5.86 25.51 22.12
C ASP A 899 5.57 24.94 23.51
N SER A 900 5.69 23.63 23.68
CA SER A 900 5.41 22.96 24.95
C SER A 900 6.69 22.63 25.71
N ARG A 901 6.79 23.12 26.93
CA ARG A 901 7.85 22.75 27.86
C ARG A 901 7.77 21.24 28.19
N GLY A 902 8.91 20.54 28.26
CA GLY A 902 8.90 19.08 28.46
C GLY A 902 8.71 18.24 27.19
N MET A 903 8.21 18.82 26.10
CA MET A 903 8.10 18.14 24.80
C MET A 903 9.27 18.42 23.86
N ASN A 904 10.49 18.68 24.41
CA ASN A 904 11.68 18.79 23.55
C ASN A 904 12.18 17.40 23.18
N PRO A 905 11.95 16.94 21.93
CA PRO A 905 12.20 15.58 21.50
C PRO A 905 13.53 15.42 20.77
N ASN A 906 14.46 16.36 20.92
CA ASN A 906 15.79 16.20 20.35
C ASN A 906 16.42 14.93 20.87
N GLN A 907 16.89 14.07 19.97
CA GLN A 907 17.35 12.74 20.31
C GLN A 907 18.49 12.30 19.42
N CYS A 908 19.39 11.52 20.00
CA CYS A 908 20.44 10.81 19.29
C CYS A 908 20.26 9.31 19.52
N ILE A 909 19.93 8.57 18.48
CA ILE A 909 19.71 7.12 18.55
C ILE A 909 20.94 6.44 17.97
N LEU A 910 21.55 5.52 18.73
CA LEU A 910 22.70 4.72 18.30
C LEU A 910 22.34 3.24 18.37
N ASN A 911 22.36 2.57 17.23
CA ASN A 911 22.21 1.13 17.09
C ASN A 911 23.51 0.54 16.52
N ALA A 912 23.93 -0.61 17.04
CA ALA A 912 25.09 -1.29 16.52
C ALA A 912 24.94 -2.81 16.66
N ASN A 913 25.56 -3.56 15.74
CA ASN A 913 25.70 -5.00 15.88
C ASN A 913 27.04 -5.50 15.32
N ILE A 914 27.49 -6.61 15.89
CA ILE A 914 28.62 -7.40 15.39
C ILE A 914 28.08 -8.80 15.13
N ASN A 915 28.29 -9.29 13.92
CA ASN A 915 27.93 -10.64 13.54
C ASN A 915 29.18 -11.44 13.18
N TYR A 916 29.27 -12.65 13.73
CA TYR A 916 30.30 -13.63 13.43
C TYR A 916 29.71 -14.82 12.68
N THR A 917 30.18 -15.09 11.47
CA THR A 917 29.75 -16.23 10.67
C THR A 917 30.76 -17.37 10.82
N LEU A 918 30.41 -18.37 11.63
CA LEU A 918 31.27 -19.52 11.87
C LEU A 918 31.45 -20.36 10.60
N ASN A 919 30.33 -20.62 9.90
CA ASN A 919 30.30 -21.38 8.65
C ASN A 919 28.99 -21.07 7.88
N ALA A 920 28.74 -21.80 6.80
CA ALA A 920 27.53 -21.60 5.97
C ALA A 920 26.21 -21.78 6.75
N ASN A 921 26.23 -22.51 7.86
CA ASN A 921 25.04 -22.85 8.64
C ASN A 921 24.90 -22.01 9.91
N TRP A 922 25.97 -21.59 10.58
CA TRP A 922 25.92 -20.97 11.89
C TRP A 922 26.44 -19.53 11.88
N SER A 923 25.67 -18.63 12.45
CA SER A 923 26.09 -17.26 12.74
C SER A 923 25.66 -16.82 14.13
N PHE A 924 26.47 -15.96 14.74
CA PHE A 924 26.29 -15.43 16.08
C PHE A 924 26.32 -13.92 16.02
N LYS A 925 25.35 -13.26 16.64
CA LYS A 925 25.21 -11.83 16.60
C LYS A 925 25.03 -11.25 18.00
N VAL A 926 25.77 -10.18 18.28
CA VAL A 926 25.53 -9.30 19.43
C VAL A 926 25.02 -7.98 18.88
N GLN A 927 23.88 -7.52 19.34
CA GLN A 927 23.29 -6.26 18.92
C GLN A 927 22.92 -5.40 20.11
N GLY A 928 23.12 -4.09 19.99
CA GLY A 928 22.65 -3.06 20.90
C GLY A 928 21.65 -2.17 20.20
N TYR A 929 20.53 -1.94 20.83
CA TYR A 929 19.44 -1.09 20.38
C TYR A 929 19.32 0.12 21.29
N ASP A 930 19.21 1.31 20.68
CA ASP A 930 19.17 2.61 21.37
C ASP A 930 20.19 2.71 22.51
N LEU A 931 21.47 2.44 22.20
CA LEU A 931 22.56 2.36 23.18
C LEU A 931 22.69 3.62 24.04
N LEU A 932 22.20 4.76 23.55
CA LEU A 932 22.20 6.03 24.30
C LEU A 932 20.95 6.22 25.16
N GLY A 933 19.90 5.38 24.99
CA GLY A 933 18.67 5.44 25.75
C GLY A 933 17.87 6.72 25.50
N GLN A 934 17.94 7.28 24.30
CA GLN A 934 17.33 8.58 23.98
C GLN A 934 16.13 8.50 23.07
N GLN A 935 15.71 7.31 22.67
CA GLN A 935 14.58 7.16 21.75
C GLN A 935 13.27 7.63 22.37
N LYS A 936 12.66 8.62 21.74
CA LYS A 936 11.33 9.16 22.09
C LYS A 936 10.52 9.33 20.80
N PRO A 937 9.58 8.43 20.48
CA PRO A 937 8.69 8.62 19.36
C PRO A 937 7.84 9.87 19.55
N TYR A 938 8.10 10.87 18.74
CA TYR A 938 7.42 12.16 18.77
C TYR A 938 6.79 12.45 17.43
N THR A 939 5.56 12.94 17.45
CA THR A 939 4.89 13.47 16.27
C THR A 939 4.33 14.85 16.53
N ASN A 940 4.41 15.72 15.51
CA ASN A 940 3.74 17.01 15.52
C ASN A 940 2.85 17.07 14.27
N ARG A 941 1.55 17.15 14.47
CA ARG A 941 0.56 17.24 13.39
C ARG A 941 -0.15 18.57 13.50
N VAL A 942 -0.14 19.31 12.42
CA VAL A 942 -0.89 20.57 12.31
C VAL A 942 -2.04 20.36 11.33
N SER A 943 -3.24 20.66 11.80
CA SER A 943 -4.48 20.63 11.02
C SER A 943 -5.08 22.03 10.93
N ALA A 944 -6.23 22.13 10.25
CA ALA A 944 -6.99 23.36 10.19
C ALA A 944 -7.49 23.85 11.54
N SER A 945 -7.73 22.93 12.45
CA SER A 945 -8.41 23.20 13.72
C SER A 945 -7.49 23.11 14.94
N SER A 946 -6.31 22.49 14.78
CA SER A 946 -5.46 22.22 15.92
C SER A 946 -4.02 21.88 15.55
N ARG A 947 -3.14 22.05 16.49
CA ARG A 947 -1.81 21.44 16.56
C ARG A 947 -1.86 20.32 17.58
N VAL A 948 -1.42 19.13 17.20
CA VAL A 948 -1.36 17.96 18.08
C VAL A 948 0.07 17.45 18.16
N GLN A 949 0.64 17.51 19.34
CA GLN A 949 1.97 16.99 19.66
C GLN A 949 1.82 15.71 20.50
N THR A 950 2.47 14.64 20.12
CA THR A 950 2.35 13.35 20.79
C THR A 950 3.73 12.77 21.07
N ILE A 951 3.97 12.33 22.30
CA ILE A 951 5.08 11.48 22.71
C ILE A 951 4.49 10.11 23.08
N VAL A 952 5.11 9.05 22.58
CA VAL A 952 4.67 7.67 22.85
C VAL A 952 5.84 6.91 23.51
N ASN A 953 5.53 5.98 24.42
CA ASN A 953 6.53 5.06 24.92
C ASN A 953 7.08 4.16 23.82
N THR A 954 8.28 3.67 24.01
CA THR A 954 8.94 2.72 23.11
C THR A 954 9.75 1.72 23.91
N LEU A 955 10.34 0.75 23.23
CA LEU A 955 11.29 -0.16 23.86
C LEU A 955 12.44 0.62 24.49
N PRO A 956 12.79 0.34 25.76
CA PRO A 956 14.01 0.85 26.34
C PRO A 956 15.24 0.26 25.65
N ARG A 957 16.40 0.86 25.85
CA ARG A 957 17.68 0.33 25.38
C ARG A 957 17.89 -1.13 25.84
N TYR A 958 18.40 -1.95 24.94
CA TYR A 958 18.75 -3.33 25.28
C TYR A 958 19.94 -3.83 24.47
N THR A 959 20.58 -4.88 24.99
CA THR A 959 21.60 -5.64 24.25
C THR A 959 21.13 -7.09 24.17
N MET A 960 21.25 -7.70 23.00
CA MET A 960 20.80 -9.07 22.76
C MET A 960 21.86 -9.89 22.03
N PHE A 961 22.06 -11.13 22.49
CA PHE A 961 22.83 -12.15 21.80
C PHE A 961 21.88 -13.04 21.01
N THR A 962 22.21 -13.33 19.76
CA THR A 962 21.36 -14.10 18.85
C THR A 962 22.18 -15.16 18.16
N VAL A 963 21.63 -16.37 18.10
CA VAL A 963 22.19 -17.51 17.35
C VAL A 963 21.26 -17.80 16.18
N THR A 964 21.82 -17.89 14.98
CA THR A 964 21.09 -18.24 13.76
C THR A 964 21.65 -19.51 13.15
N TYR A 965 20.80 -20.50 12.92
CA TYR A 965 21.09 -21.69 12.16
C TYR A 965 20.40 -21.64 10.80
N LYS A 966 21.18 -21.69 9.72
CA LYS A 966 20.71 -21.73 8.33
C LYS A 966 20.86 -23.16 7.81
N PHE A 967 19.83 -23.68 7.19
CA PHE A 967 19.87 -25.02 6.59
C PHE A 967 19.48 -24.98 5.11
N ASN A 968 20.16 -25.79 4.35
CA ASN A 968 19.89 -26.05 2.96
C ASN A 968 20.27 -27.51 2.65
N THR A 969 19.30 -28.31 2.24
CA THR A 969 19.51 -29.76 2.03
C THR A 969 20.24 -30.06 0.71
N LYS A 970 20.38 -29.08 -0.16
CA LYS A 970 21.13 -29.23 -1.39
C LYS A 970 22.61 -28.94 -1.11
N LYS A 971 23.44 -29.98 -1.13
CA LYS A 971 24.89 -29.80 -1.02
C LYS A 971 25.38 -28.97 -2.21
N SER A 972 26.05 -27.85 -1.94
CA SER A 972 26.89 -27.16 -2.90
C SER A 972 27.91 -28.16 -3.42
N LYS A 973 27.88 -28.44 -4.73
CA LYS A 973 28.93 -29.19 -5.40
C LYS A 973 30.15 -28.31 -5.56
#